data_85117e5b2818a423b81a80ff04f1cbbb
#
_entry.id   85117e5b2818a423b81a80ff04f1cbbb
#
_cell.length_a   1.000
_cell.length_b   1.000
_cell.length_c   1.000
_cell.angle_alpha   90.00
_cell.angle_beta   90.00
_cell.angle_gamma   90.00
#
_symmetry.space_group_name_H-M   'P 1'
#
loop_
_entity.id
_entity.type
_entity.pdbx_description
1 polymer ?
#
loop_
_entity_poly.entity_id
_entity_poly.type
_entity_poly.pdbx_seq_one_letter_code
_entity_poly.pdbx_strand_id
1 'polypeptide(L)'
;MSLKYGEIIKQMSLEEKALMMSGKNTWETVDFEKYGIPSMAMSDGPHGLRRQAGAGDHLGLNASLPATCFPTAATIANSWDEKLGEEIGTALAEEAVTMDVNVILGPGLNIKRSPLCGRNFEYFSEDPYHAGKMAAAYVKGIQSKGISACPKHFAANSQELRRMASDSVVDERTFREIYTTGFEIAVKEGKSKSIMSSYNEVNGVYANENRHMLQEILVDEWGFDGYVVSDWGGSNDHALGVMNGSHLEMPGTGKSGMRDIVRAVKDGTLPEEVLDQRLDELLNVVFATHQATVDGKGKKFDVEGHHALARKAAEESVVLLKNSNNILPLKPGTKVAVIGDFAKTPRYQGAGSSLVNPTKQPESILDVIGDSGLVMTAYEQGYIRNRKPNAALAKSAVEAAKNADVVLVFAGLDEISESEGLDRTHMHMPQAQNELIDAITAVNTNVVVVLSAGSSIEMPWFDYVKGIVHGYLGGQAGASAMMNVLTGKVCPSGKLNETYPLHYEDTPAFHYYPSKERSSEYREALYVGYRYYTTVGKKVRFPFGYGLSYTTFAYSNLSVDKDGVTFTIKNTGDVEGTEIAQLYVGKQSETIFRPVRELKGFARVTLAPGEEKSVHIAFDDKTFRFYDTRTNTWEVESGNYQIMVGTDADTMVLVGSLDVAGTVAEGGYSKEILPEYFSGKIENVDDIEYRELYGREIPDGSWSGEIQMNDAVCQLYYGKGIFGKLFYGVLRILLKISEWQGKPNLNVLFNYNMPIRGYAKMTGGFVTMEMARALTEMANGHRIKGTAHLIRAAVKRD
;
A
#
# COMPACT_ATOMS: atom_id res chain seq x y z
N MET A 1 15.91 -25.25 -19.85
CA MET A 1 14.65 -26.00 -19.65
C MET A 1 13.91 -26.11 -20.98
N SER A 2 13.07 -27.13 -21.19
CA SER A 2 12.23 -27.15 -22.40
C SER A 2 11.09 -26.14 -22.23
N LEU A 3 10.90 -25.25 -23.20
CA LEU A 3 9.80 -24.28 -23.21
C LEU A 3 8.45 -25.02 -23.37
N LYS A 4 7.47 -24.62 -22.58
CA LYS A 4 6.10 -25.18 -22.61
C LYS A 4 5.40 -24.88 -23.94
N TYR A 5 5.59 -23.68 -24.46
CA TYR A 5 5.02 -23.19 -25.71
C TYR A 5 6.06 -23.05 -26.82
N GLY A 6 7.16 -23.80 -26.73
CA GLY A 6 8.29 -23.72 -27.66
C GLY A 6 7.91 -23.91 -29.13
N GLU A 7 6.90 -24.74 -29.43
CA GLU A 7 6.44 -24.94 -30.83
C GLU A 7 5.72 -23.71 -31.40
N ILE A 8 5.06 -22.93 -30.56
CA ILE A 8 4.47 -21.65 -30.98
C ILE A 8 5.59 -20.61 -31.15
N ILE A 9 6.47 -20.49 -30.16
CA ILE A 9 7.57 -19.51 -30.13
C ILE A 9 8.51 -19.66 -31.33
N LYS A 10 8.82 -20.90 -31.75
CA LYS A 10 9.64 -21.18 -32.94
C LYS A 10 9.03 -20.70 -34.26
N GLN A 11 7.71 -20.56 -34.34
CA GLN A 11 7.02 -20.08 -35.54
C GLN A 11 6.95 -18.55 -35.60
N MET A 12 7.20 -17.86 -34.46
CA MET A 12 7.14 -16.39 -34.38
C MET A 12 8.42 -15.76 -34.92
N SER A 13 8.28 -14.65 -35.63
CA SER A 13 9.42 -13.80 -35.97
C SER A 13 9.96 -13.09 -34.74
N LEU A 14 11.22 -12.62 -34.79
CA LEU A 14 11.83 -11.85 -33.72
C LEU A 14 11.00 -10.60 -33.37
N GLU A 15 10.44 -9.93 -34.38
CA GLU A 15 9.58 -8.76 -34.20
C GLU A 15 8.27 -9.11 -33.48
N GLU A 16 7.69 -10.27 -33.75
CA GLU A 16 6.46 -10.76 -33.08
C GLU A 16 6.74 -11.14 -31.63
N LYS A 17 7.85 -11.84 -31.36
CA LYS A 17 8.29 -12.16 -30.00
C LYS A 17 8.51 -10.87 -29.19
N ALA A 18 9.24 -9.92 -29.75
CA ALA A 18 9.51 -8.63 -29.13
C ALA A 18 8.23 -7.80 -28.88
N LEU A 19 7.24 -7.88 -29.80
CA LEU A 19 5.98 -7.17 -29.67
C LEU A 19 5.14 -7.69 -28.50
N MET A 20 5.21 -9.00 -28.20
CA MET A 20 4.54 -9.60 -27.04
C MET A 20 5.05 -9.07 -25.69
N MET A 21 6.29 -8.55 -25.65
CA MET A 21 6.85 -7.97 -24.41
C MET A 21 6.39 -6.55 -24.13
N SER A 22 5.50 -5.98 -24.97
CA SER A 22 4.92 -4.64 -24.75
C SER A 22 3.39 -4.71 -24.88
N GLY A 23 2.69 -3.84 -24.16
CA GLY A 23 1.24 -3.75 -24.27
C GLY A 23 0.75 -3.39 -25.66
N LYS A 24 -0.43 -3.90 -26.04
CA LYS A 24 -1.17 -3.49 -27.24
C LYS A 24 -1.72 -2.07 -27.10
N ASN A 25 -2.16 -1.74 -25.89
CA ASN A 25 -2.75 -0.45 -25.52
C ASN A 25 -2.47 -0.17 -24.03
N THR A 26 -3.34 0.60 -23.35
CA THR A 26 -3.18 0.93 -21.94
C THR A 26 -3.37 -0.28 -21.00
N TRP A 27 -4.18 -1.29 -21.39
CA TRP A 27 -4.63 -2.34 -20.48
C TRP A 27 -4.51 -3.77 -21.02
N GLU A 28 -4.11 -3.95 -22.27
CA GLU A 28 -4.18 -5.26 -22.91
C GLU A 28 -2.84 -5.66 -23.54
N THR A 29 -2.56 -6.96 -23.52
CA THR A 29 -1.43 -7.54 -24.26
C THR A 29 -1.79 -7.69 -25.74
N VAL A 30 -0.75 -7.82 -26.58
CA VAL A 30 -0.92 -8.13 -28.00
C VAL A 30 -1.51 -9.54 -28.15
N ASP A 31 -2.38 -9.71 -29.14
CA ASP A 31 -2.92 -11.00 -29.58
C ASP A 31 -2.34 -11.41 -30.94
N PHE A 32 -2.22 -12.71 -31.15
CA PHE A 32 -1.84 -13.28 -32.46
C PHE A 32 -2.77 -14.43 -32.80
N GLU A 33 -3.88 -14.13 -33.50
CA GLU A 33 -4.89 -15.12 -33.92
C GLU A 33 -4.28 -16.31 -34.70
N LYS A 34 -3.30 -16.04 -35.58
CA LYS A 34 -2.59 -17.08 -36.34
C LYS A 34 -1.87 -18.14 -35.53
N TYR A 35 -1.56 -17.82 -34.28
CA TYR A 35 -0.91 -18.73 -33.31
C TYR A 35 -1.87 -19.14 -32.18
N GLY A 36 -3.10 -18.70 -32.23
CA GLY A 36 -4.09 -18.94 -31.17
C GLY A 36 -3.75 -18.23 -29.84
N ILE A 37 -2.95 -17.16 -29.86
CA ILE A 37 -2.60 -16.39 -28.69
C ILE A 37 -3.67 -15.31 -28.47
N PRO A 38 -4.46 -15.39 -27.38
CA PRO A 38 -5.45 -14.37 -27.06
C PRO A 38 -4.81 -13.14 -26.41
N SER A 39 -5.50 -12.01 -26.45
CA SER A 39 -5.17 -10.84 -25.62
C SER A 39 -5.51 -11.14 -24.15
N MET A 40 -4.69 -10.62 -23.24
CA MET A 40 -4.90 -10.67 -21.80
C MET A 40 -5.18 -9.25 -21.30
N ALA A 41 -6.37 -9.04 -20.71
CA ALA A 41 -6.78 -7.75 -20.19
C ALA A 41 -6.43 -7.61 -18.71
N MET A 42 -5.89 -6.45 -18.33
CA MET A 42 -5.56 -6.06 -16.96
C MET A 42 -6.49 -4.94 -16.49
N SER A 43 -6.72 -4.86 -15.20
CA SER A 43 -7.44 -3.75 -14.58
C SER A 43 -6.86 -3.42 -13.22
N ASP A 44 -6.77 -2.13 -12.89
CA ASP A 44 -6.64 -1.73 -11.49
C ASP A 44 -7.83 -2.25 -10.70
N GLY A 45 -7.62 -2.52 -9.41
CA GLY A 45 -8.69 -3.05 -8.60
C GLY A 45 -8.30 -3.65 -7.26
N PRO A 46 -7.39 -3.03 -6.46
CA PRO A 46 -7.00 -3.61 -5.17
C PRO A 46 -8.17 -3.70 -4.18
N HIS A 47 -9.20 -2.86 -4.30
CA HIS A 47 -10.41 -2.90 -3.46
C HIS A 47 -11.72 -2.76 -4.26
N GLY A 48 -11.66 -2.93 -5.58
CA GLY A 48 -12.78 -2.85 -6.53
C GLY A 48 -12.26 -2.57 -7.93
N LEU A 49 -12.84 -3.20 -8.93
CA LEU A 49 -12.34 -3.12 -10.30
C LEU A 49 -12.53 -1.73 -10.92
N ARG A 50 -11.55 -1.31 -11.72
CA ARG A 50 -11.61 -0.11 -12.55
C ARG A 50 -11.52 -0.46 -14.05
N ARG A 51 -12.39 -1.33 -14.53
CA ARG A 51 -12.46 -1.66 -15.96
C ARG A 51 -13.06 -0.49 -16.72
N GLN A 52 -12.31 0.15 -17.60
CA GLN A 52 -12.78 1.30 -18.38
C GLN A 52 -13.68 0.89 -19.53
N ALA A 53 -14.76 1.67 -19.73
CA ALA A 53 -15.78 1.39 -20.74
C ALA A 53 -15.41 1.92 -22.14
N GLY A 54 -14.36 2.74 -22.28
CA GLY A 54 -13.97 3.42 -23.52
C GLY A 54 -12.47 3.64 -23.59
N ALA A 55 -12.04 4.84 -23.98
CA ALA A 55 -10.62 5.19 -24.08
C ALA A 55 -9.94 4.96 -22.73
N GLY A 56 -8.88 4.15 -22.75
CA GLY A 56 -8.13 3.80 -21.55
C GLY A 56 -7.29 4.97 -21.03
N ASP A 57 -7.26 5.15 -19.71
CA ASP A 57 -6.29 5.97 -19.01
C ASP A 57 -5.84 5.26 -17.73
N HIS A 58 -4.65 5.60 -17.22
CA HIS A 58 -4.09 4.97 -16.03
C HIS A 58 -4.38 5.74 -14.73
N LEU A 59 -5.05 6.90 -14.78
CA LEU A 59 -5.30 7.77 -13.62
C LEU A 59 -6.75 7.79 -13.12
N GLY A 60 -7.67 7.05 -13.76
CA GLY A 60 -9.07 6.99 -13.36
C GLY A 60 -9.91 8.20 -13.78
N LEU A 61 -9.53 8.87 -14.86
CA LEU A 61 -10.22 10.06 -15.35
C LEU A 61 -11.41 9.73 -16.25
N ASN A 62 -11.32 8.63 -17.01
CA ASN A 62 -12.37 8.15 -17.87
C ASN A 62 -13.33 7.22 -17.12
N ALA A 63 -14.57 7.17 -17.57
CA ALA A 63 -15.61 6.36 -16.96
C ALA A 63 -15.23 4.87 -16.94
N SER A 64 -15.38 4.22 -15.79
CA SER A 64 -15.24 2.79 -15.62
C SER A 64 -16.58 2.12 -15.41
N LEU A 65 -16.65 0.82 -15.71
CA LEU A 65 -17.81 0.01 -15.38
C LEU A 65 -18.04 0.02 -13.87
N PRO A 66 -19.30 -0.03 -13.42
CA PRO A 66 -19.60 -0.13 -12.00
C PRO A 66 -19.08 -1.46 -11.44
N ALA A 67 -18.37 -1.37 -10.31
CA ALA A 67 -17.85 -2.51 -9.55
C ALA A 67 -18.12 -2.31 -8.06
N THR A 68 -18.06 -3.36 -7.25
CA THR A 68 -18.21 -3.21 -5.80
C THR A 68 -17.00 -2.49 -5.23
N CYS A 69 -17.22 -1.36 -4.56
CA CYS A 69 -16.20 -0.65 -3.82
C CYS A 69 -16.10 -1.24 -2.40
N PHE A 70 -15.18 -2.18 -2.22
CA PHE A 70 -14.85 -2.73 -0.91
C PHE A 70 -14.07 -1.71 -0.06
N PRO A 71 -13.94 -1.91 1.26
CA PRO A 71 -13.01 -1.15 2.07
C PRO A 71 -11.57 -1.25 1.51
N THR A 72 -10.77 -0.20 1.70
CA THR A 72 -9.38 -0.19 1.22
C THR A 72 -8.49 -1.19 1.96
N ALA A 73 -7.31 -1.52 1.41
CA ALA A 73 -6.39 -2.47 2.03
C ALA A 73 -6.02 -2.08 3.47
N ALA A 74 -5.75 -0.79 3.73
CA ALA A 74 -5.50 -0.29 5.09
C ALA A 74 -6.69 -0.53 6.04
N THR A 75 -7.93 -0.47 5.53
CA THR A 75 -9.12 -0.78 6.32
C THR A 75 -9.20 -2.26 6.62
N ILE A 76 -9.15 -3.10 5.59
CA ILE A 76 -9.33 -4.55 5.71
C ILE A 76 -8.24 -5.19 6.57
N ALA A 77 -7.01 -4.67 6.51
CA ALA A 77 -5.90 -5.12 7.34
C ALA A 77 -6.22 -5.06 8.85
N ASN A 78 -7.07 -4.12 9.29
CA ASN A 78 -7.49 -4.05 10.70
C ASN A 78 -8.36 -5.22 11.14
N SER A 79 -8.93 -6.00 10.23
CA SER A 79 -9.67 -7.22 10.57
C SER A 79 -8.75 -8.35 11.06
N TRP A 80 -7.48 -8.36 10.64
CA TRP A 80 -6.53 -9.45 10.88
C TRP A 80 -7.12 -10.82 10.49
N ASP A 81 -7.94 -10.84 9.44
CA ASP A 81 -8.69 -12.02 9.00
C ASP A 81 -8.30 -12.41 7.57
N GLU A 82 -7.44 -13.44 7.47
CA GLU A 82 -7.03 -14.01 6.18
C GLU A 82 -8.24 -14.57 5.41
N LYS A 83 -9.22 -15.16 6.11
CA LYS A 83 -10.42 -15.71 5.46
C LYS A 83 -11.26 -14.62 4.82
N LEU A 84 -11.46 -13.50 5.52
CA LEU A 84 -12.15 -12.33 4.96
C LEU A 84 -11.40 -11.80 3.74
N GLY A 85 -10.05 -11.74 3.81
CA GLY A 85 -9.21 -11.36 2.67
C GLY A 85 -9.43 -12.26 1.45
N GLU A 86 -9.52 -13.58 1.66
CA GLU A 86 -9.80 -14.56 0.59
C GLU A 86 -11.23 -14.41 0.04
N GLU A 87 -12.24 -14.18 0.89
CA GLU A 87 -13.63 -13.93 0.48
C GLU A 87 -13.72 -12.68 -0.43
N ILE A 88 -13.06 -11.59 -0.07
CA ILE A 88 -13.02 -10.36 -0.87
C ILE A 88 -12.28 -10.60 -2.19
N GLY A 89 -11.12 -11.25 -2.14
CA GLY A 89 -10.38 -11.63 -3.35
C GLY A 89 -11.23 -12.46 -4.32
N THR A 90 -12.03 -13.39 -3.79
CA THR A 90 -12.96 -14.22 -4.59
C THR A 90 -14.06 -13.37 -5.24
N ALA A 91 -14.66 -12.44 -4.50
CA ALA A 91 -15.68 -11.52 -5.03
C ALA A 91 -15.11 -10.61 -6.13
N LEU A 92 -13.90 -10.06 -5.91
CA LEU A 92 -13.20 -9.28 -6.96
C LEU A 92 -12.99 -10.09 -8.24
N ALA A 93 -12.62 -11.36 -8.11
CA ALA A 93 -12.42 -12.23 -9.26
C ALA A 93 -13.74 -12.60 -9.96
N GLU A 94 -14.83 -12.77 -9.23
CA GLU A 94 -16.17 -12.96 -9.82
C GLU A 94 -16.59 -11.76 -10.67
N GLU A 95 -16.34 -10.56 -10.23
CA GLU A 95 -16.57 -9.35 -11.03
C GLU A 95 -15.62 -9.30 -12.23
N ALA A 96 -14.33 -9.60 -12.05
CA ALA A 96 -13.32 -9.55 -13.09
C ALA A 96 -13.65 -10.45 -14.30
N VAL A 97 -14.02 -11.70 -14.06
CA VAL A 97 -14.36 -12.63 -15.15
C VAL A 97 -15.58 -12.18 -15.94
N THR A 98 -16.55 -11.50 -15.30
CA THR A 98 -17.73 -10.96 -16.02
C THR A 98 -17.41 -9.70 -16.83
N MET A 99 -16.33 -8.99 -16.48
CA MET A 99 -15.85 -7.76 -17.13
C MET A 99 -14.72 -8.01 -18.14
N ASP A 100 -14.45 -9.28 -18.46
CA ASP A 100 -13.37 -9.69 -19.38
C ASP A 100 -11.99 -9.19 -18.91
N VAL A 101 -11.67 -9.41 -17.62
CA VAL A 101 -10.40 -9.04 -16.97
C VAL A 101 -9.67 -10.31 -16.53
N ASN A 102 -8.48 -10.52 -17.07
CA ASN A 102 -7.62 -11.67 -16.79
C ASN A 102 -6.69 -11.45 -15.59
N VAL A 103 -6.34 -10.19 -15.30
CA VAL A 103 -5.37 -9.83 -14.28
C VAL A 103 -5.89 -8.65 -13.46
N ILE A 104 -6.01 -8.83 -12.16
CA ILE A 104 -6.26 -7.74 -11.22
C ILE A 104 -4.93 -7.20 -10.71
N LEU A 105 -4.67 -5.89 -10.95
CA LEU A 105 -3.46 -5.20 -10.49
C LEU A 105 -3.55 -4.87 -9.01
N GLY A 106 -3.36 -5.89 -8.20
CA GLY A 106 -3.46 -5.88 -6.75
C GLY A 106 -3.24 -7.27 -6.15
N PRO A 107 -3.08 -7.34 -4.83
CA PRO A 107 -3.16 -6.25 -3.85
C PRO A 107 -1.89 -5.38 -3.79
N GLY A 108 -2.03 -4.15 -3.23
CA GLY A 108 -0.91 -3.30 -2.85
C GLY A 108 -0.39 -3.69 -1.47
N LEU A 109 0.93 -3.88 -1.31
CA LEU A 109 1.50 -4.34 -0.04
C LEU A 109 2.86 -3.70 0.31
N ASN A 110 3.17 -2.54 -0.24
CA ASN A 110 4.34 -1.78 0.23
C ASN A 110 4.19 -1.45 1.73
N ILE A 111 5.33 -1.40 2.42
CA ILE A 111 5.36 -1.11 3.86
C ILE A 111 5.03 0.36 4.12
N LYS A 112 4.19 0.62 5.12
CA LYS A 112 3.89 1.95 5.62
C LYS A 112 5.09 2.50 6.41
N ARG A 113 6.11 2.94 5.67
CA ARG A 113 7.37 3.46 6.22
C ARG A 113 7.19 4.78 6.97
N SER A 114 6.36 5.65 6.40
CA SER A 114 6.02 6.96 6.97
C SER A 114 4.52 7.18 6.92
N PRO A 115 3.92 7.79 7.96
CA PRO A 115 2.51 8.16 7.93
C PRO A 115 2.16 9.18 6.84
N LEU A 116 3.16 9.85 6.26
CA LEU A 116 2.94 10.88 5.26
C LEU A 116 2.77 10.35 3.84
N CYS A 117 3.10 9.08 3.55
CA CYS A 117 2.94 8.52 2.22
C CYS A 117 1.48 8.57 1.77
N GLY A 118 1.23 9.22 0.63
CA GLY A 118 -0.11 9.48 0.12
C GLY A 118 -0.90 8.23 -0.26
N ARG A 119 -0.23 7.09 -0.49
CA ARG A 119 -0.85 5.79 -0.83
C ARG A 119 -0.98 4.82 0.34
N ASN A 120 -0.74 5.25 1.60
CA ASN A 120 -0.88 4.37 2.76
C ASN A 120 -2.28 3.72 2.86
N PHE A 121 -3.33 4.39 2.38
CA PHE A 121 -4.68 3.81 2.32
C PHE A 121 -4.76 2.52 1.49
N GLU A 122 -3.88 2.36 0.50
CA GLU A 122 -3.85 1.25 -0.46
C GLU A 122 -2.97 0.08 0.03
N TYR A 123 -2.19 0.26 1.09
CA TYR A 123 -1.25 -0.72 1.63
C TYR A 123 -1.72 -1.29 2.96
N PHE A 124 -1.48 -2.59 3.20
CA PHE A 124 -2.01 -3.29 4.36
C PHE A 124 -1.42 -2.81 5.67
N SER A 125 -0.09 -2.77 5.83
CA SER A 125 0.51 -2.65 7.17
C SER A 125 1.91 -2.02 7.18
N GLU A 126 2.34 -1.57 8.37
CA GLU A 126 3.74 -1.28 8.67
C GLU A 126 4.56 -2.55 8.95
N ASP A 127 3.89 -3.68 9.19
CA ASP A 127 4.51 -4.98 9.47
C ASP A 127 4.51 -5.88 8.23
N PRO A 128 5.68 -6.42 7.80
CA PRO A 128 5.80 -7.23 6.60
C PRO A 128 5.13 -8.60 6.72
N TYR A 129 5.07 -9.21 7.91
CA TYR A 129 4.40 -10.48 8.12
C TYR A 129 2.88 -10.33 7.99
N HIS A 130 2.30 -9.35 8.68
CA HIS A 130 0.88 -9.03 8.60
C HIS A 130 0.47 -8.64 7.17
N ALA A 131 1.22 -7.74 6.51
CA ALA A 131 0.97 -7.36 5.12
C ALA A 131 1.03 -8.56 4.18
N GLY A 132 2.01 -9.43 4.35
CA GLY A 132 2.21 -10.63 3.52
C GLY A 132 1.09 -11.65 3.68
N LYS A 133 0.64 -11.93 4.89
CA LYS A 133 -0.46 -12.89 5.17
C LYS A 133 -1.78 -12.40 4.57
N MET A 134 -2.11 -11.12 4.75
CA MET A 134 -3.29 -10.51 4.14
C MET A 134 -3.19 -10.53 2.60
N ALA A 135 -2.03 -10.21 2.03
CA ALA A 135 -1.81 -10.24 0.60
C ALA A 135 -1.92 -11.67 0.03
N ALA A 136 -1.34 -12.67 0.69
CA ALA A 136 -1.45 -14.08 0.26
C ALA A 136 -2.90 -14.56 0.23
N ALA A 137 -3.71 -14.18 1.21
CA ALA A 137 -5.13 -14.47 1.26
C ALA A 137 -5.89 -13.86 0.06
N TYR A 138 -5.65 -12.57 -0.23
CA TYR A 138 -6.20 -11.91 -1.41
C TYR A 138 -5.81 -12.60 -2.71
N VAL A 139 -4.52 -12.95 -2.86
CA VAL A 139 -4.01 -13.65 -4.04
C VAL A 139 -4.73 -14.99 -4.23
N LYS A 140 -4.90 -15.79 -3.17
CA LYS A 140 -5.65 -17.06 -3.22
C LYS A 140 -7.09 -16.83 -3.67
N GLY A 141 -7.79 -15.86 -3.09
CA GLY A 141 -9.16 -15.53 -3.45
C GLY A 141 -9.29 -15.08 -4.91
N ILE A 142 -8.47 -14.13 -5.36
CA ILE A 142 -8.49 -13.67 -6.75
C ILE A 142 -8.22 -14.82 -7.73
N GLN A 143 -7.25 -15.66 -7.47
CA GLN A 143 -6.86 -16.75 -8.35
C GLN A 143 -7.82 -17.95 -8.32
N SER A 144 -8.71 -18.03 -7.34
CA SER A 144 -9.69 -19.11 -7.21
C SER A 144 -10.67 -19.22 -8.37
N LYS A 145 -10.85 -18.12 -9.15
CA LYS A 145 -11.73 -18.08 -10.33
C LYS A 145 -10.96 -18.20 -11.66
N GLY A 146 -9.68 -18.59 -11.63
CA GLY A 146 -8.90 -18.87 -12.83
C GLY A 146 -8.26 -17.62 -13.49
N ILE A 147 -8.25 -16.48 -12.81
CA ILE A 147 -7.53 -15.27 -13.25
C ILE A 147 -6.24 -15.07 -12.43
N SER A 148 -5.47 -14.01 -12.70
CA SER A 148 -4.24 -13.69 -12.00
C SER A 148 -4.44 -12.51 -11.03
N ALA A 149 -3.89 -12.64 -9.83
CA ALA A 149 -3.55 -11.50 -8.98
C ALA A 149 -2.18 -10.95 -9.38
N CYS A 150 -1.94 -9.66 -9.11
CA CYS A 150 -0.67 -8.99 -9.38
C CYS A 150 -0.26 -8.13 -8.18
N PRO A 151 0.36 -8.73 -7.16
CA PRO A 151 0.90 -7.98 -6.02
C PRO A 151 1.81 -6.83 -6.45
N LYS A 152 1.69 -5.68 -5.76
CA LYS A 152 2.37 -4.44 -6.15
C LYS A 152 2.75 -3.57 -4.94
N HIS A 153 3.78 -2.72 -5.03
CA HIS A 153 4.74 -2.51 -6.12
C HIS A 153 6.10 -3.03 -5.66
N PHE A 154 6.66 -4.01 -6.34
CA PHE A 154 7.89 -4.71 -5.96
C PHE A 154 9.13 -3.94 -6.41
N ALA A 155 9.89 -3.28 -5.50
CA ALA A 155 9.69 -3.13 -4.07
C ALA A 155 10.18 -1.74 -3.60
N ALA A 156 10.04 -1.48 -2.29
CA ALA A 156 10.51 -0.24 -1.65
C ALA A 156 9.95 1.06 -2.27
N ASN A 157 8.70 1.05 -2.75
CA ASN A 157 7.98 2.24 -3.22
C ASN A 157 7.13 2.80 -2.08
N SER A 158 7.78 3.45 -1.10
CA SER A 158 7.14 3.92 0.13
C SER A 158 6.97 5.43 0.20
N GLN A 159 7.02 6.13 -0.94
CA GLN A 159 6.76 7.56 -1.11
C GLN A 159 6.17 7.86 -2.49
N GLU A 160 5.47 8.99 -2.60
CA GLU A 160 4.86 9.44 -3.85
C GLU A 160 5.66 10.57 -4.53
N LEU A 161 6.30 11.42 -3.75
CA LEU A 161 7.11 12.51 -4.29
C LEU A 161 8.29 11.96 -5.10
N ARG A 162 8.34 12.32 -6.39
CA ARG A 162 9.38 11.89 -7.35
C ARG A 162 9.56 10.36 -7.43
N ARG A 163 8.51 9.58 -7.16
CA ARG A 163 8.56 8.11 -7.09
C ARG A 163 9.18 7.44 -8.31
N MET A 164 9.09 8.05 -9.51
CA MET A 164 9.66 7.53 -10.75
C MET A 164 11.11 7.99 -11.02
N ALA A 165 11.68 8.79 -10.12
CA ALA A 165 13.01 9.42 -10.30
C ALA A 165 13.86 9.37 -9.02
N SER A 166 13.39 8.69 -7.99
CA SER A 166 14.08 8.57 -6.70
C SER A 166 14.70 7.19 -6.52
N ASP A 167 15.91 7.16 -5.96
CA ASP A 167 16.59 5.94 -5.56
C ASP A 167 16.29 5.62 -4.09
N SER A 168 15.74 4.45 -3.83
CA SER A 168 15.57 3.88 -2.49
C SER A 168 16.88 3.25 -2.06
N VAL A 169 17.67 4.00 -1.28
CA VAL A 169 18.96 3.56 -0.74
C VAL A 169 18.71 2.78 0.54
N VAL A 170 18.83 1.46 0.47
CA VAL A 170 18.49 0.54 1.56
C VAL A 170 19.52 -0.58 1.68
N ASP A 171 19.94 -0.91 2.91
CA ASP A 171 20.81 -2.03 3.15
C ASP A 171 20.13 -3.37 2.83
N GLU A 172 20.91 -4.38 2.47
CA GLU A 172 20.38 -5.67 1.99
C GLU A 172 19.54 -6.37 3.06
N ARG A 173 19.94 -6.36 4.32
CA ARG A 173 19.20 -7.03 5.38
C ARG A 173 17.83 -6.40 5.59
N THR A 174 17.76 -5.09 5.67
CA THR A 174 16.51 -4.34 5.75
C THR A 174 15.62 -4.57 4.52
N PHE A 175 16.22 -4.57 3.34
CA PHE A 175 15.50 -4.84 2.10
C PHE A 175 14.82 -6.21 2.14
N ARG A 176 15.55 -7.25 2.59
CA ARG A 176 15.03 -8.61 2.70
C ARG A 176 13.98 -8.78 3.81
N GLU A 177 14.28 -8.31 5.02
CA GLU A 177 13.44 -8.54 6.20
C GLU A 177 12.17 -7.68 6.22
N ILE A 178 12.24 -6.43 5.73
CA ILE A 178 11.13 -5.47 5.79
C ILE A 178 10.43 -5.31 4.44
N TYR A 179 11.18 -5.00 3.37
CA TYR A 179 10.56 -4.55 2.11
C TYR A 179 10.23 -5.66 1.13
N THR A 180 10.78 -6.86 1.29
CA THR A 180 10.49 -7.99 0.40
C THR A 180 9.78 -9.17 1.06
N THR A 181 9.80 -9.32 2.39
CA THR A 181 9.16 -10.44 3.10
C THR A 181 7.65 -10.54 2.81
N GLY A 182 6.92 -9.40 2.74
CA GLY A 182 5.50 -9.45 2.39
C GLY A 182 5.25 -9.99 0.99
N PHE A 183 6.10 -9.64 0.02
CA PHE A 183 6.06 -10.19 -1.35
C PHE A 183 6.44 -11.66 -1.40
N GLU A 184 7.45 -12.08 -0.63
CA GLU A 184 7.80 -13.50 -0.50
C GLU A 184 6.60 -14.33 -0.06
N ILE A 185 5.86 -13.87 0.95
CA ILE A 185 4.65 -14.54 1.45
C ILE A 185 3.56 -14.58 0.36
N ALA A 186 3.31 -13.47 -0.32
CA ALA A 186 2.32 -13.40 -1.41
C ALA A 186 2.68 -14.34 -2.58
N VAL A 187 3.96 -14.49 -2.91
CA VAL A 187 4.45 -15.41 -3.95
C VAL A 187 4.43 -16.86 -3.49
N LYS A 188 5.04 -17.17 -2.34
CA LYS A 188 5.20 -18.56 -1.89
C LYS A 188 3.91 -19.17 -1.34
N GLU A 189 3.12 -18.42 -0.55
CA GLU A 189 1.89 -18.91 0.05
C GLU A 189 0.66 -18.61 -0.81
N GLY A 190 0.60 -17.42 -1.44
CA GLY A 190 -0.48 -17.02 -2.35
C GLY A 190 -0.37 -17.66 -3.73
N LYS A 191 0.83 -18.10 -4.16
CA LYS A 191 1.09 -18.64 -5.50
C LYS A 191 0.73 -17.65 -6.60
N SER A 192 1.16 -16.38 -6.45
CA SER A 192 0.87 -15.33 -7.42
C SER A 192 1.39 -15.67 -8.81
N LYS A 193 0.56 -15.46 -9.84
CA LYS A 193 0.92 -15.70 -11.25
C LYS A 193 1.52 -14.46 -11.94
N SER A 194 1.43 -13.31 -11.31
CA SER A 194 2.09 -12.10 -11.80
C SER A 194 2.51 -11.21 -10.62
N ILE A 195 3.44 -10.31 -10.88
CA ILE A 195 3.90 -9.30 -9.94
C ILE A 195 4.21 -8.01 -10.69
N MET A 196 3.93 -6.84 -10.07
CA MET A 196 4.24 -5.55 -10.68
C MET A 196 5.50 -4.97 -10.04
N SER A 197 6.52 -4.66 -10.87
CA SER A 197 7.71 -3.93 -10.42
C SER A 197 7.37 -2.48 -10.08
N SER A 198 8.08 -1.90 -9.12
CA SER A 198 7.86 -0.50 -8.70
C SER A 198 8.51 0.51 -9.65
N TYR A 199 8.17 1.80 -9.46
CA TYR A 199 8.70 2.90 -10.27
C TYR A 199 10.13 3.31 -9.94
N ASN A 200 10.52 3.20 -8.66
CA ASN A 200 11.76 3.74 -8.10
C ASN A 200 12.98 2.94 -8.50
N GLU A 201 14.14 3.55 -8.37
CA GLU A 201 15.39 2.80 -8.28
C GLU A 201 15.49 2.14 -6.89
N VAL A 202 16.20 1.04 -6.84
CA VAL A 202 16.66 0.39 -5.61
C VAL A 202 18.17 0.24 -5.71
N ASN A 203 18.88 0.98 -4.86
CA ASN A 203 20.34 0.96 -4.83
C ASN A 203 20.97 1.29 -6.19
N GLY A 204 20.43 2.29 -6.89
CA GLY A 204 20.95 2.81 -8.16
C GLY A 204 20.47 2.08 -9.42
N VAL A 205 19.52 1.11 -9.29
CA VAL A 205 18.98 0.39 -10.46
C VAL A 205 17.46 0.43 -10.41
N TYR A 206 16.81 0.85 -11.50
CA TYR A 206 15.34 0.83 -11.60
C TYR A 206 14.78 -0.56 -11.33
N ALA A 207 13.72 -0.65 -10.53
CA ALA A 207 13.14 -1.92 -10.09
C ALA A 207 12.81 -2.85 -11.26
N ASN A 208 12.32 -2.30 -12.39
CA ASN A 208 11.97 -3.09 -13.57
C ASN A 208 13.19 -3.65 -14.34
N GLU A 209 14.39 -3.15 -14.08
CA GLU A 209 15.66 -3.60 -14.67
C GLU A 209 16.59 -4.26 -13.64
N ASN A 210 16.18 -4.38 -12.38
CA ASN A 210 17.02 -4.84 -11.29
C ASN A 210 17.11 -6.36 -11.24
N ARG A 211 18.24 -6.88 -11.75
CA ARG A 211 18.50 -8.33 -11.79
C ARG A 211 18.45 -8.98 -10.40
N HIS A 212 19.01 -8.29 -9.39
CA HIS A 212 19.02 -8.81 -8.02
C HIS A 212 17.60 -9.05 -7.51
N MET A 213 16.71 -8.10 -7.75
CA MET A 213 15.31 -8.24 -7.35
C MET A 213 14.54 -9.27 -8.18
N LEU A 214 14.63 -9.16 -9.53
CA LEU A 214 13.73 -9.87 -10.42
C LEU A 214 14.19 -11.29 -10.73
N GLN A 215 15.50 -11.51 -10.89
CA GLN A 215 16.02 -12.84 -11.18
C GLN A 215 16.47 -13.56 -9.91
N GLU A 216 17.37 -12.94 -9.13
CA GLU A 216 18.04 -13.64 -8.03
C GLU A 216 17.09 -13.89 -6.84
N ILE A 217 16.33 -12.86 -6.42
CA ILE A 217 15.37 -13.00 -5.31
C ILE A 217 14.06 -13.64 -5.77
N LEU A 218 13.37 -13.01 -6.76
CA LEU A 218 12.02 -13.43 -7.12
C LEU A 218 11.98 -14.82 -7.78
N VAL A 219 12.86 -15.06 -8.77
CA VAL A 219 12.85 -16.32 -9.53
C VAL A 219 13.70 -17.38 -8.85
N ASP A 220 14.99 -17.10 -8.64
CA ASP A 220 15.95 -18.14 -8.24
C ASP A 220 15.74 -18.57 -6.78
N GLU A 221 15.44 -17.63 -5.86
CA GLU A 221 15.24 -17.94 -4.44
C GLU A 221 13.79 -18.30 -4.12
N TRP A 222 12.80 -17.53 -4.62
CA TRP A 222 11.40 -17.78 -4.26
C TRP A 222 10.70 -18.78 -5.16
N GLY A 223 11.29 -19.11 -6.32
CA GLY A 223 10.71 -20.04 -7.28
C GLY A 223 9.49 -19.51 -8.01
N PHE A 224 9.44 -18.19 -8.26
CA PHE A 224 8.34 -17.57 -8.98
C PHE A 224 8.33 -18.04 -10.44
N ASP A 225 7.19 -18.55 -10.89
CA ASP A 225 6.97 -19.11 -12.23
C ASP A 225 5.96 -18.34 -13.09
N GLY A 226 5.61 -17.13 -12.62
CA GLY A 226 4.71 -16.21 -13.31
C GLY A 226 5.44 -15.20 -14.21
N TYR A 227 4.80 -14.03 -14.43
CA TYR A 227 5.42 -12.94 -15.18
C TYR A 227 5.49 -11.63 -14.38
N VAL A 228 6.49 -10.81 -14.69
CA VAL A 228 6.65 -9.46 -14.15
C VAL A 228 6.10 -8.45 -15.14
N VAL A 229 5.21 -7.58 -14.69
CA VAL A 229 4.76 -6.40 -15.43
C VAL A 229 5.38 -5.14 -14.83
N SER A 230 5.76 -4.17 -15.66
CA SER A 230 6.16 -2.86 -15.16
C SER A 230 4.96 -2.11 -14.57
N ASP A 231 5.15 -1.29 -13.57
CA ASP A 231 4.18 -0.21 -13.31
C ASP A 231 4.10 0.72 -14.54
N TRP A 232 2.99 1.44 -14.72
CA TRP A 232 2.66 2.15 -15.96
C TRP A 232 3.67 3.27 -16.28
N GLY A 233 4.53 3.00 -17.26
CA GLY A 233 5.66 3.89 -17.64
C GLY A 233 6.91 3.67 -16.80
N GLY A 234 6.94 2.66 -15.93
CA GLY A 234 8.08 2.32 -15.05
C GLY A 234 9.27 1.64 -15.73
N SER A 235 9.10 1.13 -16.96
CA SER A 235 10.20 0.57 -17.74
C SER A 235 11.10 1.68 -18.26
N ASN A 236 12.35 1.72 -17.83
CA ASN A 236 13.34 2.69 -18.29
C ASN A 236 14.13 2.15 -19.50
N ASP A 237 14.76 0.99 -19.38
CA ASP A 237 15.40 0.23 -20.45
C ASP A 237 14.70 -1.11 -20.62
N HIS A 238 13.82 -1.22 -21.62
CA HIS A 238 12.98 -2.39 -21.80
C HIS A 238 13.77 -3.66 -22.10
N ALA A 239 14.80 -3.56 -22.95
CA ALA A 239 15.65 -4.72 -23.29
C ALA A 239 16.46 -5.21 -22.10
N LEU A 240 17.01 -4.30 -21.29
CA LEU A 240 17.68 -4.64 -20.03
C LEU A 240 16.69 -5.26 -19.02
N GLY A 241 15.46 -4.76 -18.96
CA GLY A 241 14.41 -5.35 -18.13
C GLY A 241 14.15 -6.81 -18.50
N VAL A 242 13.94 -7.11 -19.78
CA VAL A 242 13.73 -8.48 -20.29
C VAL A 242 14.94 -9.38 -19.98
N MET A 243 16.17 -8.87 -20.17
CA MET A 243 17.39 -9.60 -19.83
C MET A 243 17.44 -9.98 -18.34
N ASN A 244 16.95 -9.09 -17.47
CA ASN A 244 17.08 -9.19 -16.02
C ASN A 244 15.85 -9.77 -15.28
N GLY A 245 14.80 -10.19 -16.00
CA GLY A 245 13.66 -10.89 -15.39
C GLY A 245 12.31 -10.18 -15.48
N SER A 246 12.25 -9.00 -16.11
CA SER A 246 10.98 -8.37 -16.48
C SER A 246 10.40 -9.00 -17.75
N HIS A 247 9.08 -8.89 -17.93
CA HIS A 247 8.40 -9.47 -19.09
C HIS A 247 7.67 -8.40 -19.89
N LEU A 248 6.67 -7.76 -19.29
CA LEU A 248 5.71 -6.94 -19.98
C LEU A 248 5.86 -5.47 -19.64
N GLU A 249 6.22 -4.65 -20.60
CA GLU A 249 6.22 -3.19 -20.49
C GLU A 249 4.79 -2.66 -20.65
N MET A 250 4.29 -1.90 -19.68
CA MET A 250 2.98 -1.23 -19.75
C MET A 250 3.11 0.28 -19.47
N PRO A 251 2.24 1.12 -20.07
CA PRO A 251 1.31 0.81 -21.16
C PRO A 251 2.05 0.53 -22.46
N GLY A 252 1.32 0.12 -23.49
CA GLY A 252 1.91 -0.12 -24.80
C GLY A 252 2.65 1.11 -25.36
N THR A 253 3.90 0.93 -25.75
CA THR A 253 4.78 1.99 -26.33
C THR A 253 4.75 2.01 -27.86
N GLY A 254 3.75 1.33 -28.46
CA GLY A 254 3.68 1.12 -29.91
C GLY A 254 4.82 0.21 -30.39
N LYS A 255 5.51 0.64 -31.45
CA LYS A 255 6.66 -0.13 -31.97
C LYS A 255 8.00 0.20 -31.29
N SER A 256 8.03 1.12 -30.31
CA SER A 256 9.30 1.57 -29.69
C SER A 256 9.92 0.46 -28.86
N GLY A 257 9.18 -0.11 -27.90
CA GLY A 257 9.67 -1.22 -27.07
C GLY A 257 10.10 -2.43 -27.90
N MET A 258 9.29 -2.80 -28.92
CA MET A 258 9.65 -3.87 -29.85
C MET A 258 11.01 -3.59 -30.54
N ARG A 259 11.22 -2.36 -31.05
CA ARG A 259 12.48 -2.01 -31.74
C ARG A 259 13.69 -2.07 -30.80
N ASP A 260 13.51 -1.70 -29.54
CA ASP A 260 14.58 -1.74 -28.54
C ASP A 260 15.01 -3.19 -28.28
N ILE A 261 14.05 -4.11 -28.12
CA ILE A 261 14.32 -5.57 -27.97
C ILE A 261 14.97 -6.13 -29.22
N VAL A 262 14.38 -5.90 -30.42
CA VAL A 262 14.92 -6.40 -31.70
C VAL A 262 16.36 -5.93 -31.90
N ARG A 263 16.66 -4.69 -31.56
CA ARG A 263 18.02 -4.14 -31.62
C ARG A 263 18.94 -4.89 -30.68
N ALA A 264 18.56 -5.03 -29.42
CA ALA A 264 19.36 -5.71 -28.40
C ALA A 264 19.65 -7.18 -28.75
N VAL A 265 18.70 -7.88 -29.38
CA VAL A 265 18.93 -9.26 -29.87
C VAL A 265 19.92 -9.25 -31.02
N LYS A 266 19.75 -8.35 -32.02
CA LYS A 266 20.67 -8.24 -33.18
C LYS A 266 22.08 -7.81 -32.80
N ASP A 267 22.22 -6.98 -31.77
CA ASP A 267 23.51 -6.53 -31.24
C ASP A 267 24.14 -7.54 -30.26
N GLY A 268 23.42 -8.61 -29.91
CA GLY A 268 23.88 -9.68 -28.99
C GLY A 268 23.89 -9.28 -27.52
N THR A 269 23.31 -8.14 -27.15
CA THR A 269 23.18 -7.71 -25.74
C THR A 269 22.03 -8.40 -25.02
N LEU A 270 21.03 -8.91 -25.74
CA LEU A 270 19.97 -9.78 -25.26
C LEU A 270 19.98 -11.09 -26.04
N PRO A 271 20.35 -12.25 -25.46
CA PRO A 271 20.23 -13.54 -26.12
C PRO A 271 18.76 -13.86 -26.49
N GLU A 272 18.51 -14.35 -27.70
CA GLU A 272 17.14 -14.67 -28.14
C GLU A 272 16.52 -15.77 -27.27
N GLU A 273 17.32 -16.67 -26.73
CA GLU A 273 16.87 -17.72 -25.80
C GLU A 273 16.29 -17.14 -24.50
N VAL A 274 16.81 -16.00 -24.02
CA VAL A 274 16.25 -15.30 -22.86
C VAL A 274 14.90 -14.66 -23.20
N LEU A 275 14.79 -14.04 -24.38
CA LEU A 275 13.51 -13.52 -24.88
C LEU A 275 12.49 -14.66 -25.01
N ASP A 276 12.88 -15.80 -25.58
CA ASP A 276 12.02 -16.98 -25.74
C ASP A 276 11.53 -17.51 -24.38
N GLN A 277 12.39 -17.54 -23.37
CA GLN A 277 12.03 -17.94 -22.02
C GLN A 277 11.01 -16.97 -21.40
N ARG A 278 11.24 -15.66 -21.48
CA ARG A 278 10.31 -14.65 -20.94
C ARG A 278 8.96 -14.72 -21.66
N LEU A 279 8.97 -14.96 -22.95
CA LEU A 279 7.75 -15.16 -23.74
C LEU A 279 6.97 -16.41 -23.28
N ASP A 280 7.66 -17.52 -23.05
CA ASP A 280 7.06 -18.77 -22.57
C ASP A 280 6.37 -18.59 -21.20
N GLU A 281 7.04 -17.89 -20.28
CA GLU A 281 6.54 -17.54 -18.94
C GLU A 281 5.29 -16.64 -19.04
N LEU A 282 5.29 -15.62 -19.90
CA LEU A 282 4.13 -14.76 -20.16
C LEU A 282 2.96 -15.55 -20.78
N LEU A 283 3.23 -16.35 -21.81
CA LEU A 283 2.21 -17.18 -22.49
C LEU A 283 1.56 -18.18 -21.52
N ASN A 284 2.32 -18.69 -20.53
CA ASN A 284 1.76 -19.57 -19.53
C ASN A 284 0.59 -18.90 -18.77
N VAL A 285 0.71 -17.61 -18.42
CA VAL A 285 -0.36 -16.89 -17.71
C VAL A 285 -1.46 -16.43 -18.67
N VAL A 286 -1.11 -16.01 -19.90
CA VAL A 286 -2.08 -15.66 -20.95
C VAL A 286 -3.06 -16.81 -21.17
N PHE A 287 -2.56 -18.02 -21.44
CA PHE A 287 -3.41 -19.19 -21.67
C PHE A 287 -4.12 -19.67 -20.40
N ALA A 288 -3.46 -19.63 -19.25
CA ALA A 288 -4.06 -20.07 -17.99
C ALA A 288 -5.26 -19.22 -17.54
N THR A 289 -5.30 -17.92 -17.92
CA THR A 289 -6.37 -17.01 -17.51
C THR A 289 -7.46 -16.82 -18.57
N HIS A 290 -7.23 -17.23 -19.80
CA HIS A 290 -8.14 -17.00 -20.92
C HIS A 290 -9.50 -17.68 -20.74
N GLN A 291 -9.53 -18.96 -20.34
CA GLN A 291 -10.79 -19.72 -20.27
C GLN A 291 -11.75 -19.13 -19.26
N ALA A 292 -11.24 -18.62 -18.13
CA ALA A 292 -12.07 -18.02 -17.08
C ALA A 292 -12.86 -16.80 -17.57
N THR A 293 -12.25 -15.94 -18.38
CA THR A 293 -12.92 -14.76 -18.94
C THR A 293 -13.88 -15.13 -20.06
N VAL A 294 -13.56 -16.15 -20.89
CA VAL A 294 -14.49 -16.70 -21.89
C VAL A 294 -15.73 -17.24 -21.20
N ASP A 295 -15.58 -18.03 -20.15
CA ASP A 295 -16.69 -18.62 -19.41
C ASP A 295 -17.49 -17.58 -18.61
N GLY A 296 -16.86 -16.50 -18.20
CA GLY A 296 -17.49 -15.39 -17.46
C GLY A 296 -18.27 -14.42 -18.33
N LYS A 297 -17.97 -14.38 -19.62
CA LYS A 297 -18.51 -13.39 -20.55
C LYS A 297 -20.06 -13.44 -20.63
N GLY A 298 -20.65 -12.26 -20.37
CA GLY A 298 -22.12 -12.10 -20.39
C GLY A 298 -22.83 -12.60 -19.12
N LYS A 299 -22.11 -13.13 -18.15
CA LYS A 299 -22.66 -13.44 -16.82
C LYS A 299 -22.76 -12.16 -15.97
N LYS A 300 -23.51 -12.25 -14.89
CA LYS A 300 -23.64 -11.20 -13.88
C LYS A 300 -23.09 -11.70 -12.56
N PHE A 301 -22.48 -10.83 -11.79
CA PHE A 301 -22.10 -11.11 -10.42
C PHE A 301 -23.20 -10.70 -9.44
N ASP A 302 -23.15 -11.20 -8.20
CA ASP A 302 -24.11 -10.92 -7.14
C ASP A 302 -23.83 -9.56 -6.46
N VAL A 303 -24.42 -8.49 -7.01
CA VAL A 303 -24.26 -7.12 -6.49
C VAL A 303 -24.72 -7.00 -5.03
N GLU A 304 -25.81 -7.66 -4.66
CA GLU A 304 -26.33 -7.60 -3.28
C GLU A 304 -25.44 -8.37 -2.30
N GLY A 305 -25.00 -9.57 -2.68
CA GLY A 305 -24.07 -10.37 -1.88
C GLY A 305 -22.71 -9.67 -1.71
N HIS A 306 -22.17 -9.08 -2.77
CA HIS A 306 -20.92 -8.31 -2.69
C HIS A 306 -21.06 -7.03 -1.86
N HIS A 307 -22.21 -6.34 -1.93
CA HIS A 307 -22.49 -5.20 -1.06
C HIS A 307 -22.58 -5.64 0.42
N ALA A 308 -23.21 -6.77 0.71
CA ALA A 308 -23.27 -7.33 2.06
C ALA A 308 -21.87 -7.74 2.56
N LEU A 309 -21.03 -8.31 1.69
CA LEU A 309 -19.65 -8.63 2.03
C LEU A 309 -18.82 -7.34 2.29
N ALA A 310 -19.01 -6.28 1.50
CA ALA A 310 -18.35 -5.00 1.72
C ALA A 310 -18.72 -4.40 3.09
N ARG A 311 -20.00 -4.52 3.51
CA ARG A 311 -20.45 -4.12 4.85
C ARG A 311 -19.80 -4.97 5.94
N LYS A 312 -19.83 -6.30 5.82
CA LYS A 312 -19.18 -7.23 6.76
C LYS A 312 -17.70 -6.88 6.92
N ALA A 313 -17.00 -6.64 5.81
CA ALA A 313 -15.58 -6.30 5.82
C ALA A 313 -15.32 -4.97 6.55
N ALA A 314 -16.17 -3.97 6.36
CA ALA A 314 -16.07 -2.71 7.09
C ALA A 314 -16.36 -2.89 8.59
N GLU A 315 -17.41 -3.64 8.95
CA GLU A 315 -17.78 -3.97 10.35
C GLU A 315 -16.61 -4.62 11.11
N GLU A 316 -16.00 -5.65 10.53
CA GLU A 316 -14.89 -6.38 11.14
C GLU A 316 -13.58 -5.58 11.20
N SER A 317 -13.50 -4.48 10.46
CA SER A 317 -12.30 -3.63 10.36
C SER A 317 -12.37 -2.33 11.16
N VAL A 318 -13.54 -1.97 11.70
CA VAL A 318 -13.68 -0.77 12.55
C VAL A 318 -12.87 -0.94 13.82
N VAL A 319 -12.03 0.04 14.14
CA VAL A 319 -11.20 0.06 15.35
C VAL A 319 -11.77 1.01 16.39
N LEU A 320 -12.11 0.49 17.57
CA LEU A 320 -12.48 1.30 18.73
C LEU A 320 -11.20 1.74 19.45
N LEU A 321 -10.87 3.04 19.35
CA LEU A 321 -9.63 3.60 19.89
C LEU A 321 -9.77 4.16 21.30
N LYS A 322 -10.96 4.65 21.65
CA LYS A 322 -11.25 5.19 22.99
C LYS A 322 -12.72 4.98 23.34
N ASN A 323 -13.00 4.56 24.60
CA ASN A 323 -14.36 4.36 25.12
C ASN A 323 -14.45 4.70 26.60
N SER A 324 -14.23 5.99 26.94
CA SER A 324 -14.28 6.47 28.32
C SER A 324 -15.69 6.39 28.89
N ASN A 325 -15.82 5.84 30.11
CA ASN A 325 -17.10 5.68 30.82
C ASN A 325 -18.13 4.85 30.04
N ASN A 326 -17.68 3.95 29.16
CA ASN A 326 -18.54 3.12 28.31
C ASN A 326 -19.58 3.97 27.56
N ILE A 327 -19.15 5.10 26.95
CA ILE A 327 -20.05 5.95 26.17
C ILE A 327 -20.61 5.20 24.96
N LEU A 328 -19.90 4.22 24.46
CA LEU A 328 -20.31 3.28 23.43
C LEU A 328 -20.47 1.86 24.04
N PRO A 329 -21.43 1.05 23.54
CA PRO A 329 -22.35 1.35 22.44
C PRO A 329 -23.48 2.31 22.86
N LEU A 330 -24.02 3.07 21.89
CA LEU A 330 -25.15 3.97 22.10
C LEU A 330 -26.45 3.19 22.25
N LYS A 331 -27.23 3.55 23.28
CA LYS A 331 -28.51 2.88 23.55
C LYS A 331 -29.63 3.42 22.65
N PRO A 332 -30.63 2.59 22.30
CA PRO A 332 -31.81 3.06 21.60
C PRO A 332 -32.46 4.24 22.35
N GLY A 333 -32.94 5.23 21.60
CA GLY A 333 -33.53 6.45 22.14
C GLY A 333 -32.53 7.56 22.51
N THR A 334 -31.23 7.29 22.51
CA THR A 334 -30.19 8.32 22.75
C THR A 334 -30.33 9.46 21.72
N LYS A 335 -30.41 10.69 22.19
CA LYS A 335 -30.47 11.89 21.35
C LYS A 335 -29.07 12.26 20.87
N VAL A 336 -28.87 12.24 19.56
CA VAL A 336 -27.55 12.50 18.96
C VAL A 336 -27.57 13.72 18.04
N ALA A 337 -26.59 14.58 18.16
CA ALA A 337 -26.25 15.57 17.13
C ALA A 337 -25.16 14.94 16.21
N VAL A 338 -25.42 14.93 14.91
CA VAL A 338 -24.50 14.45 13.89
C VAL A 338 -23.81 15.66 13.27
N ILE A 339 -22.50 15.73 13.40
CA ILE A 339 -21.70 16.87 12.96
C ILE A 339 -20.57 16.41 12.04
N GLY A 340 -20.37 17.13 10.96
CA GLY A 340 -19.27 16.90 10.03
C GLY A 340 -19.73 16.64 8.59
N ASP A 341 -18.98 17.20 7.63
CA ASP A 341 -19.22 16.98 6.20
C ASP A 341 -19.19 15.51 5.82
N PHE A 342 -18.31 14.73 6.43
CA PHE A 342 -18.15 13.29 6.15
C PHE A 342 -19.38 12.44 6.56
N ALA A 343 -20.25 12.95 7.44
CA ALA A 343 -21.49 12.25 7.78
C ALA A 343 -22.49 12.25 6.62
N LYS A 344 -22.48 13.29 5.77
CA LYS A 344 -23.35 13.44 4.60
C LYS A 344 -22.68 13.01 3.30
N THR A 345 -21.39 13.34 3.16
CA THR A 345 -20.60 13.00 1.98
C THR A 345 -19.41 12.16 2.42
N PRO A 346 -19.56 10.83 2.48
CA PRO A 346 -18.58 9.97 3.11
C PRO A 346 -17.22 9.99 2.40
N ARG A 347 -16.15 9.88 3.16
CA ARG A 347 -14.81 9.59 2.68
C ARG A 347 -14.66 8.06 2.71
N TYR A 348 -14.96 7.39 1.60
CA TYR A 348 -15.12 5.93 1.55
C TYR A 348 -13.99 5.20 0.81
N GLN A 349 -13.21 5.89 0.00
CA GLN A 349 -12.07 5.36 -0.77
C GLN A 349 -10.98 6.40 -0.95
N GLY A 350 -9.78 5.98 -1.38
CA GLY A 350 -8.66 6.85 -1.74
C GLY A 350 -8.81 7.49 -3.12
N ALA A 351 -7.83 8.32 -3.50
CA ALA A 351 -7.77 8.94 -4.82
C ALA A 351 -6.54 8.44 -5.60
N GLY A 352 -6.70 8.17 -6.88
CA GLY A 352 -5.65 7.66 -7.75
C GLY A 352 -6.10 6.54 -8.67
N SER A 353 -5.16 5.69 -9.08
CA SER A 353 -5.41 4.54 -9.96
C SER A 353 -6.38 3.52 -9.36
N SER A 354 -6.47 3.43 -8.03
CA SER A 354 -7.37 2.52 -7.32
C SER A 354 -8.82 3.03 -7.18
N LEU A 355 -9.18 4.16 -7.79
CA LEU A 355 -10.53 4.74 -7.72
C LEU A 355 -11.56 3.80 -8.36
N VAL A 356 -12.61 3.44 -7.61
CA VAL A 356 -13.72 2.57 -8.06
C VAL A 356 -14.95 3.41 -8.38
N ASN A 357 -15.66 3.06 -9.45
CA ASN A 357 -17.01 3.52 -9.71
C ASN A 357 -18.00 2.53 -9.05
N PRO A 358 -18.61 2.87 -7.89
CA PRO A 358 -19.32 1.88 -7.10
C PRO A 358 -20.63 1.40 -7.74
N THR A 359 -20.96 0.11 -7.54
CA THR A 359 -22.24 -0.49 -7.99
C THR A 359 -23.45 0.11 -7.32
N LYS A 360 -23.30 0.60 -6.10
CA LYS A 360 -24.32 1.31 -5.33
C LYS A 360 -23.78 2.65 -4.87
N GLN A 361 -24.65 3.65 -4.80
CA GLN A 361 -24.31 4.93 -4.20
C GLN A 361 -23.72 4.68 -2.82
N PRO A 362 -22.51 5.20 -2.48
CA PRO A 362 -21.94 5.06 -1.16
C PRO A 362 -22.88 5.62 -0.10
N GLU A 363 -23.17 4.81 0.91
CA GLU A 363 -24.08 5.18 1.98
C GLU A 363 -23.53 6.35 2.79
N SER A 364 -24.37 7.30 3.17
CA SER A 364 -24.06 8.30 4.19
C SER A 364 -24.63 7.91 5.55
N ILE A 365 -24.11 8.50 6.61
CA ILE A 365 -24.67 8.32 7.96
C ILE A 365 -26.12 8.80 8.01
N LEU A 366 -26.46 9.86 7.27
CA LEU A 366 -27.81 10.41 7.23
C LEU A 366 -28.81 9.45 6.56
N ASP A 367 -28.36 8.60 5.64
CA ASP A 367 -29.23 7.61 4.98
C ASP A 367 -29.57 6.44 5.92
N VAL A 368 -28.68 6.09 6.86
CA VAL A 368 -28.79 4.85 7.65
C VAL A 368 -29.12 5.06 9.12
N ILE A 369 -28.96 6.27 9.65
CA ILE A 369 -29.17 6.55 11.08
C ILE A 369 -30.62 6.34 11.51
N GLY A 370 -31.59 6.48 10.61
CA GLY A 370 -33.00 6.27 10.91
C GLY A 370 -33.34 4.87 11.40
N ASP A 371 -32.58 3.85 10.95
CA ASP A 371 -32.77 2.44 11.31
C ASP A 371 -31.93 2.03 12.53
N SER A 372 -31.20 2.96 13.13
CA SER A 372 -30.29 2.69 14.25
C SER A 372 -30.97 2.62 15.61
N GLY A 373 -32.18 3.12 15.72
CA GLY A 373 -32.88 3.31 17.00
C GLY A 373 -32.46 4.58 17.78
N LEU A 374 -31.54 5.37 17.25
CA LEU A 374 -31.12 6.66 17.83
C LEU A 374 -32.07 7.78 17.40
N VAL A 375 -32.11 8.86 18.18
CA VAL A 375 -32.91 10.05 17.88
C VAL A 375 -31.94 11.15 17.39
N MET A 376 -31.84 11.35 16.08
CA MET A 376 -31.05 12.45 15.53
C MET A 376 -31.75 13.77 15.81
N THR A 377 -31.15 14.64 16.63
CA THR A 377 -31.67 15.95 16.97
C THR A 377 -31.33 17.02 15.95
N ALA A 378 -30.19 16.91 15.33
CA ALA A 378 -29.70 17.80 14.28
C ALA A 378 -28.61 17.13 13.44
N TYR A 379 -28.48 17.60 12.19
CA TYR A 379 -27.28 17.46 11.38
C TYR A 379 -26.71 18.84 11.07
N GLU A 380 -25.40 19.00 11.30
CA GLU A 380 -24.68 20.21 10.97
C GLU A 380 -23.38 19.89 10.23
N GLN A 381 -23.13 20.57 9.12
CA GLN A 381 -21.93 20.33 8.30
C GLN A 381 -20.63 20.66 9.07
N GLY A 382 -20.63 21.69 9.91
CA GLY A 382 -19.55 22.07 10.80
C GLY A 382 -18.32 22.67 10.12
N TYR A 383 -17.87 22.10 9.01
CA TYR A 383 -16.71 22.55 8.25
C TYR A 383 -16.89 22.31 6.74
N ILE A 384 -16.06 22.95 5.93
CA ILE A 384 -15.93 22.70 4.48
C ILE A 384 -14.59 21.99 4.26
N ARG A 385 -14.59 20.90 3.50
CA ARG A 385 -13.36 20.15 3.15
C ARG A 385 -12.30 21.08 2.58
N ASN A 386 -11.05 20.90 3.01
CA ASN A 386 -9.88 21.64 2.51
C ASN A 386 -10.02 23.17 2.56
N ARG A 387 -10.79 23.69 3.51
CA ARG A 387 -10.99 25.13 3.68
C ARG A 387 -10.59 25.58 5.06
N LYS A 388 -10.30 26.87 5.15
CA LYS A 388 -10.12 27.56 6.43
C LYS A 388 -11.39 27.42 7.29
N PRO A 389 -11.27 27.53 8.62
CA PRO A 389 -12.41 27.50 9.52
C PRO A 389 -13.52 28.45 9.08
N ASN A 390 -14.77 27.96 9.15
CA ASN A 390 -15.97 28.74 8.83
C ASN A 390 -16.77 29.01 10.10
N ALA A 391 -16.74 30.25 10.59
CA ALA A 391 -17.35 30.65 11.86
C ALA A 391 -18.86 30.40 11.90
N ALA A 392 -19.58 30.55 10.78
CA ALA A 392 -21.03 30.31 10.72
C ALA A 392 -21.36 28.83 10.88
N LEU A 393 -20.67 27.94 10.16
CA LEU A 393 -20.87 26.50 10.26
C LEU A 393 -20.45 25.97 11.64
N ALA A 394 -19.33 26.46 12.18
CA ALA A 394 -18.87 26.08 13.52
C ALA A 394 -19.87 26.51 14.59
N LYS A 395 -20.41 27.74 14.51
CA LYS A 395 -21.45 28.24 15.45
C LYS A 395 -22.69 27.37 15.42
N SER A 396 -23.21 27.03 14.24
CA SER A 396 -24.40 26.17 14.10
C SER A 396 -24.17 24.79 14.71
N ALA A 397 -23.00 24.18 14.43
CA ALA A 397 -22.63 22.90 15.00
C ALA A 397 -22.51 22.93 16.54
N VAL A 398 -21.93 23.97 17.11
CA VAL A 398 -21.82 24.17 18.57
C VAL A 398 -23.22 24.31 19.21
N GLU A 399 -24.16 25.04 18.58
CA GLU A 399 -25.54 25.15 19.09
C GLU A 399 -26.26 23.78 19.05
N ALA A 400 -26.10 23.01 17.99
CA ALA A 400 -26.65 21.66 17.89
C ALA A 400 -26.09 20.73 18.98
N ALA A 401 -24.80 20.85 19.26
CA ALA A 401 -24.11 20.05 20.27
C ALA A 401 -24.63 20.25 21.70
N LYS A 402 -25.08 21.45 22.07
CA LYS A 402 -25.57 21.76 23.43
C LYS A 402 -26.83 20.96 23.83
N ASN A 403 -27.64 20.57 22.86
CA ASN A 403 -28.95 19.96 23.09
C ASN A 403 -28.97 18.44 22.87
N ALA A 404 -27.85 17.83 22.60
CA ALA A 404 -27.72 16.40 22.39
C ALA A 404 -27.19 15.66 23.63
N ASP A 405 -27.65 14.43 23.84
CA ASP A 405 -27.11 13.55 24.88
C ASP A 405 -25.67 13.14 24.51
N VAL A 406 -25.42 12.90 23.22
CA VAL A 406 -24.12 12.57 22.64
C VAL A 406 -23.91 13.31 21.32
N VAL A 407 -22.72 13.80 21.08
CA VAL A 407 -22.32 14.42 19.80
C VAL A 407 -21.44 13.45 19.02
N LEU A 408 -21.86 13.12 17.80
CA LEU A 408 -21.08 12.31 16.86
C LEU A 408 -20.40 13.25 15.86
N VAL A 409 -19.07 13.37 15.92
CA VAL A 409 -18.28 14.23 15.04
C VAL A 409 -17.56 13.38 14.01
N PHE A 410 -17.93 13.52 12.74
CA PHE A 410 -17.32 12.82 11.60
C PHE A 410 -16.22 13.68 11.01
N ALA A 411 -14.98 13.22 11.12
CA ALA A 411 -13.78 13.97 10.78
C ALA A 411 -12.69 13.05 10.22
N GLY A 412 -11.57 13.61 9.75
CA GLY A 412 -10.43 12.85 9.24
C GLY A 412 -9.71 13.54 8.08
N LEU A 413 -9.07 12.75 7.24
CA LEU A 413 -8.34 13.22 6.07
C LEU A 413 -9.22 13.21 4.82
N ASP A 414 -8.99 14.17 3.95
CA ASP A 414 -9.70 14.34 2.69
C ASP A 414 -8.84 13.93 1.48
N GLU A 415 -9.39 14.07 0.30
CA GLU A 415 -8.77 13.63 -0.96
C GLU A 415 -7.50 14.42 -1.32
N ILE A 416 -7.34 15.63 -0.80
CA ILE A 416 -6.11 16.43 -0.99
C ILE A 416 -5.00 15.97 -0.04
N SER A 417 -5.37 15.44 1.11
CA SER A 417 -4.41 14.96 2.12
C SER A 417 -3.90 13.56 1.79
N GLU A 418 -4.69 12.72 1.12
CA GLU A 418 -4.34 11.33 0.79
C GLU A 418 -4.70 11.02 -0.66
N SER A 419 -3.69 10.92 -1.50
CA SER A 419 -3.86 10.64 -2.93
C SER A 419 -2.59 10.02 -3.51
N GLU A 420 -2.75 9.22 -4.53
CA GLU A 420 -1.64 8.85 -5.40
C GLU A 420 -0.99 10.11 -6.00
N GLY A 421 0.35 10.11 -6.09
CA GLY A 421 1.15 11.21 -6.60
C GLY A 421 1.40 12.36 -5.61
N LEU A 422 0.96 12.23 -4.35
CA LEU A 422 1.06 13.26 -3.33
C LEU A 422 1.45 12.64 -1.99
N ASP A 423 2.47 13.17 -1.34
CA ASP A 423 2.77 12.91 0.07
C ASP A 423 2.26 14.06 0.95
N ARG A 424 1.81 13.73 2.14
CA ARG A 424 1.49 14.72 3.18
C ARG A 424 2.76 15.43 3.64
N THR A 425 2.61 16.62 4.19
CA THR A 425 3.72 17.42 4.76
C THR A 425 3.71 17.43 6.29
N HIS A 426 2.65 16.92 6.92
CA HIS A 426 2.43 16.84 8.36
C HIS A 426 1.35 15.80 8.68
N MET A 427 1.28 15.37 9.94
CA MET A 427 0.27 14.44 10.42
C MET A 427 -1.03 15.09 10.91
N HIS A 428 -1.11 16.41 10.91
CA HIS A 428 -2.31 17.11 11.41
C HIS A 428 -3.53 16.84 10.53
N MET A 429 -4.69 16.72 11.19
CA MET A 429 -5.98 16.88 10.52
C MET A 429 -6.18 18.32 10.03
N PRO A 430 -7.10 18.58 9.07
CA PRO A 430 -7.44 19.93 8.68
C PRO A 430 -7.79 20.82 9.89
N GLN A 431 -7.22 22.02 9.95
CA GLN A 431 -7.38 22.97 11.06
C GLN A 431 -8.85 23.21 11.44
N ALA A 432 -9.72 23.36 10.43
CA ALA A 432 -11.16 23.59 10.65
C ALA A 432 -11.83 22.47 11.45
N GLN A 433 -11.37 21.23 11.30
CA GLN A 433 -11.91 20.07 12.02
C GLN A 433 -11.41 20.04 13.46
N ASN A 434 -10.11 20.29 13.70
CA ASN A 434 -9.54 20.34 15.04
C ASN A 434 -10.19 21.46 15.88
N GLU A 435 -10.29 22.68 15.33
CA GLU A 435 -10.95 23.82 16.02
C GLU A 435 -12.43 23.56 16.29
N LEU A 436 -13.13 22.85 15.37
CA LEU A 436 -14.53 22.48 15.58
C LEU A 436 -14.68 21.49 16.73
N ILE A 437 -13.83 20.46 16.81
CA ILE A 437 -13.88 19.49 17.91
C ILE A 437 -13.61 20.19 19.25
N ASP A 438 -12.63 21.09 19.32
CA ASP A 438 -12.34 21.86 20.52
C ASP A 438 -13.53 22.72 20.95
N ALA A 439 -14.19 23.41 20.00
CA ALA A 439 -15.37 24.23 20.29
C ALA A 439 -16.58 23.40 20.76
N ILE A 440 -16.77 22.18 20.22
CA ILE A 440 -17.83 21.25 20.61
C ILE A 440 -17.57 20.71 22.02
N THR A 441 -16.34 20.28 22.32
CA THR A 441 -15.97 19.73 23.63
C THR A 441 -16.10 20.75 24.76
N ALA A 442 -16.00 22.05 24.45
CA ALA A 442 -16.24 23.14 25.41
C ALA A 442 -17.71 23.26 25.86
N VAL A 443 -18.68 22.74 25.09
CA VAL A 443 -20.12 22.85 25.39
C VAL A 443 -20.80 21.52 25.67
N ASN A 444 -20.21 20.40 25.24
CA ASN A 444 -20.72 19.05 25.50
C ASN A 444 -19.55 18.11 25.76
N THR A 445 -19.57 17.42 26.90
CA THR A 445 -18.50 16.48 27.29
C THR A 445 -18.71 15.06 26.72
N ASN A 446 -19.87 14.76 26.15
CA ASN A 446 -20.19 13.45 25.57
C ASN A 446 -19.95 13.49 24.05
N VAL A 447 -18.70 13.62 23.67
CA VAL A 447 -18.27 13.68 22.26
C VAL A 447 -17.64 12.36 21.86
N VAL A 448 -18.12 11.82 20.75
CA VAL A 448 -17.53 10.67 20.05
C VAL A 448 -17.05 11.15 18.68
N VAL A 449 -15.76 11.00 18.41
CA VAL A 449 -15.17 11.30 17.10
C VAL A 449 -15.11 10.03 16.27
N VAL A 450 -15.71 10.09 15.07
CA VAL A 450 -15.69 9.03 14.07
C VAL A 450 -14.73 9.44 12.97
N LEU A 451 -13.61 8.72 12.88
CA LEU A 451 -12.50 9.05 11.99
C LEU A 451 -12.59 8.30 10.64
N SER A 452 -12.28 9.04 9.57
CA SER A 452 -12.04 8.49 8.23
C SER A 452 -10.69 9.01 7.71
N ALA A 453 -9.68 8.15 7.69
CA ALA A 453 -8.33 8.42 7.21
C ALA A 453 -7.68 7.11 6.80
N GLY A 454 -6.80 7.12 5.79
CA GLY A 454 -6.08 5.93 5.32
C GLY A 454 -4.75 5.68 6.05
N SER A 455 -4.33 6.62 6.90
CA SER A 455 -3.11 6.52 7.71
C SER A 455 -3.23 7.31 9.01
N SER A 456 -2.20 7.18 9.87
CA SER A 456 -2.19 7.81 11.20
C SER A 456 -2.23 9.34 11.15
N ILE A 457 -2.85 9.93 12.17
CA ILE A 457 -3.06 11.37 12.36
C ILE A 457 -2.76 11.79 13.80
N GLU A 458 -2.41 13.03 13.98
CA GLU A 458 -2.32 13.66 15.31
C GLU A 458 -3.70 14.03 15.85
N MET A 459 -3.91 13.81 17.15
CA MET A 459 -5.19 14.02 17.84
C MET A 459 -5.02 14.98 19.05
N PRO A 460 -4.87 16.30 18.82
CA PRO A 460 -4.65 17.25 19.92
C PRO A 460 -5.84 17.30 20.90
N TRP A 461 -7.04 16.98 20.45
CA TRP A 461 -8.29 16.94 21.21
C TRP A 461 -8.52 15.60 21.96
N PHE A 462 -7.58 14.67 21.92
CA PHE A 462 -7.75 13.30 22.48
C PHE A 462 -8.29 13.27 23.91
N ASP A 463 -7.78 14.11 24.79
CA ASP A 463 -8.14 14.11 26.21
C ASP A 463 -9.54 14.66 26.49
N TYR A 464 -10.11 15.43 25.57
CA TYR A 464 -11.40 16.11 25.72
C TYR A 464 -12.60 15.33 25.17
N VAL A 465 -12.40 14.26 24.42
CA VAL A 465 -13.45 13.43 23.86
C VAL A 465 -13.58 12.11 24.63
N LYS A 466 -14.79 11.54 24.71
CA LYS A 466 -15.04 10.29 25.42
C LYS A 466 -14.93 9.05 24.54
N GLY A 467 -15.23 9.16 23.25
CA GLY A 467 -15.14 8.05 22.32
C GLY A 467 -14.36 8.42 21.07
N ILE A 468 -13.61 7.46 20.54
CA ILE A 468 -12.94 7.58 19.24
C ILE A 468 -13.13 6.23 18.52
N VAL A 469 -13.74 6.28 17.34
CA VAL A 469 -13.95 5.13 16.48
C VAL A 469 -13.34 5.40 15.13
N HIS A 470 -12.51 4.50 14.63
CA HIS A 470 -11.82 4.70 13.36
C HIS A 470 -12.31 3.70 12.31
N GLY A 471 -12.98 4.23 11.27
CA GLY A 471 -13.51 3.43 10.17
C GLY A 471 -12.57 3.36 8.96
N TYR A 472 -11.42 4.04 9.01
CA TYR A 472 -10.54 4.16 7.85
C TYR A 472 -11.33 4.60 6.61
N LEU A 473 -11.22 3.86 5.47
CA LEU A 473 -11.96 4.11 4.24
C LEU A 473 -12.83 2.88 3.94
N GLY A 474 -14.06 2.92 4.45
CA GLY A 474 -14.92 1.76 4.63
C GLY A 474 -15.66 1.25 3.38
N GLY A 475 -15.35 1.75 2.17
CA GLY A 475 -16.04 1.34 0.95
C GLY A 475 -17.50 1.80 0.87
N GLN A 476 -18.24 1.23 -0.11
CA GLN A 476 -19.61 1.68 -0.43
C GLN A 476 -20.64 1.42 0.67
N ALA A 477 -20.38 0.51 1.63
CA ALA A 477 -21.28 0.15 2.73
C ALA A 477 -20.74 0.56 4.10
N GLY A 478 -19.77 1.49 4.15
CA GLY A 478 -19.08 1.90 5.38
C GLY A 478 -19.96 2.58 6.41
N ALA A 479 -21.02 3.29 6.00
CA ALA A 479 -21.90 4.00 6.93
C ALA A 479 -22.78 3.03 7.73
N SER A 480 -23.38 2.03 7.08
CA SER A 480 -24.14 0.97 7.78
C SER A 480 -23.25 0.20 8.74
N ALA A 481 -22.02 -0.14 8.33
CA ALA A 481 -21.05 -0.82 9.18
C ALA A 481 -20.72 0.02 10.43
N MET A 482 -20.44 1.30 10.25
CA MET A 482 -20.14 2.23 11.35
C MET A 482 -21.33 2.34 12.33
N MET A 483 -22.56 2.47 11.82
CA MET A 483 -23.75 2.55 12.68
C MET A 483 -23.98 1.26 13.46
N ASN A 484 -23.73 0.09 12.85
CA ASN A 484 -23.84 -1.20 13.56
C ASN A 484 -22.86 -1.30 14.73
N VAL A 485 -21.62 -0.79 14.55
CA VAL A 485 -20.63 -0.71 15.64
C VAL A 485 -21.05 0.32 16.68
N LEU A 486 -21.38 1.54 16.30
CA LEU A 486 -21.76 2.61 17.26
C LEU A 486 -22.97 2.22 18.15
N THR A 487 -23.88 1.41 17.63
CA THR A 487 -25.09 0.95 18.36
C THR A 487 -24.94 -0.41 19.05
N GLY A 488 -23.79 -1.06 18.89
CA GLY A 488 -23.53 -2.37 19.51
C GLY A 488 -24.23 -3.56 18.82
N LYS A 489 -24.80 -3.36 17.62
CA LYS A 489 -25.27 -4.48 16.81
C LYS A 489 -24.09 -5.37 16.39
N VAL A 490 -22.91 -4.77 16.26
CA VAL A 490 -21.64 -5.45 16.03
C VAL A 490 -20.66 -5.01 17.11
N CYS A 491 -20.03 -5.97 17.77
CA CYS A 491 -18.96 -5.74 18.73
C CYS A 491 -17.66 -5.43 17.95
N PRO A 492 -17.01 -4.26 18.17
CA PRO A 492 -15.78 -3.91 17.45
C PRO A 492 -14.67 -4.92 17.74
N SER A 493 -13.98 -5.37 16.71
CA SER A 493 -12.89 -6.34 16.79
C SER A 493 -11.63 -5.89 16.05
N GLY A 494 -11.71 -4.80 15.28
CA GLY A 494 -10.58 -4.30 14.49
C GLY A 494 -9.40 -3.90 15.38
N LYS A 495 -8.19 -4.18 14.88
CA LYS A 495 -6.91 -3.81 15.50
C LYS A 495 -6.06 -3.04 14.50
N LEU A 496 -5.39 -1.97 14.95
CA LEU A 496 -4.59 -1.10 14.08
C LEU A 496 -3.50 -1.88 13.31
N ASN A 497 -3.37 -1.60 12.05
CA ASN A 497 -2.32 -2.14 11.18
C ASN A 497 -1.06 -1.28 11.14
N GLU A 498 -1.05 -0.17 11.86
CA GLU A 498 0.06 0.78 11.98
C GLU A 498 0.05 1.46 13.35
N THR A 499 1.23 1.90 13.78
CA THR A 499 1.39 2.71 15.00
C THR A 499 0.88 4.13 14.76
N TYR A 500 0.25 4.71 15.77
CA TYR A 500 -0.15 6.12 15.82
C TYR A 500 0.83 6.89 16.73
N PRO A 501 1.85 7.56 16.19
CA PRO A 501 2.74 8.39 17.01
C PRO A 501 2.02 9.60 17.59
N LEU A 502 2.60 10.24 18.59
CA LEU A 502 2.06 11.48 19.16
C LEU A 502 2.23 12.64 18.18
N HIS A 503 3.41 12.76 17.59
CA HIS A 503 3.80 13.80 16.63
C HIS A 503 4.58 13.19 15.47
N TYR A 504 4.61 13.88 14.33
CA TYR A 504 5.37 13.44 13.17
C TYR A 504 6.88 13.34 13.47
N GLU A 505 7.41 14.28 14.29
CA GLU A 505 8.80 14.32 14.72
C GLU A 505 9.23 13.07 15.52
N ASP A 506 8.26 12.31 16.04
CA ASP A 506 8.51 11.05 16.74
C ASP A 506 8.72 9.86 15.80
N THR A 507 8.49 10.03 14.51
CA THR A 507 8.56 8.92 13.55
C THR A 507 10.01 8.56 13.20
N PRO A 508 10.31 7.26 12.98
CA PRO A 508 11.66 6.81 12.69
C PRO A 508 12.24 7.41 11.39
N ALA A 509 11.40 7.68 10.41
CA ALA A 509 11.82 8.23 9.12
C ALA A 509 11.82 9.77 9.07
N PHE A 510 11.57 10.49 10.17
CA PHE A 510 11.37 11.94 10.17
C PHE A 510 12.48 12.72 9.46
N HIS A 511 13.74 12.39 9.68
CA HIS A 511 14.88 13.10 9.10
C HIS A 511 15.18 12.72 7.65
N TYR A 512 14.61 11.61 7.16
CA TYR A 512 14.97 10.99 5.87
C TYR A 512 13.79 10.87 4.90
N TYR A 513 12.61 11.30 5.32
CA TYR A 513 11.40 11.30 4.48
C TYR A 513 10.94 12.75 4.16
N PRO A 514 10.47 13.08 2.95
CA PRO A 514 10.23 12.15 1.84
C PRO A 514 11.50 11.73 1.09
N SER A 515 12.49 12.59 0.91
CA SER A 515 13.78 12.26 0.29
C SER A 515 14.62 13.52 0.04
N LYS A 516 15.90 13.35 -0.24
CA LYS A 516 16.72 14.31 -0.98
C LYS A 516 16.22 14.44 -2.43
N GLU A 517 16.88 15.23 -3.27
CA GLU A 517 16.40 15.46 -4.64
C GLU A 517 16.39 14.21 -5.52
N ARG A 518 17.32 13.27 -5.35
CA ARG A 518 17.47 12.07 -6.17
C ARG A 518 17.48 10.74 -5.42
N SER A 519 17.54 10.76 -4.07
CA SER A 519 17.57 9.53 -3.28
C SER A 519 16.77 9.66 -1.99
N SER A 520 16.25 8.54 -1.52
CA SER A 520 15.62 8.36 -0.22
C SER A 520 16.43 7.35 0.58
N GLU A 521 17.07 7.80 1.66
CA GLU A 521 17.88 6.95 2.50
C GLU A 521 17.00 6.25 3.55
N TYR A 522 17.08 4.93 3.64
CA TYR A 522 16.29 4.10 4.56
C TYR A 522 17.11 3.82 5.82
N ARG A 523 17.58 4.91 6.48
CA ARG A 523 18.50 4.83 7.64
C ARG A 523 17.86 4.25 8.89
N GLU A 524 16.55 4.24 8.97
CA GLU A 524 15.85 3.58 10.07
C GLU A 524 16.00 2.06 10.05
N ALA A 525 16.47 1.48 8.96
CA ALA A 525 16.73 0.06 8.78
C ALA A 525 15.53 -0.80 9.23
N LEU A 526 15.72 -1.78 10.12
CA LEU A 526 14.66 -2.64 10.64
C LEU A 526 13.64 -1.92 11.54
N TYR A 527 13.93 -0.68 11.96
CA TYR A 527 13.16 0.03 12.98
C TYR A 527 12.00 0.82 12.37
N VAL A 528 11.15 0.16 11.57
CA VAL A 528 9.93 0.72 10.98
C VAL A 528 8.76 0.50 11.93
N GLY A 529 7.93 1.53 12.13
CA GLY A 529 6.71 1.44 12.93
C GLY A 529 6.97 0.99 14.38
N TYR A 530 6.16 0.07 14.88
CA TYR A 530 6.24 -0.43 16.26
C TYR A 530 7.62 -0.98 16.62
N ARG A 531 8.38 -1.50 15.67
CA ARG A 531 9.74 -2.00 15.90
C ARG A 531 10.66 -0.94 16.50
N TYR A 532 10.51 0.31 16.03
CA TYR A 532 11.22 1.46 16.61
C TYR A 532 10.68 1.80 17.99
N TYR A 533 9.39 2.12 18.09
CA TYR A 533 8.82 2.68 19.31
C TYR A 533 8.97 1.75 20.52
N THR A 534 8.75 0.44 20.32
CA THR A 534 8.91 -0.56 21.39
C THR A 534 10.37 -0.75 21.79
N THR A 535 11.33 -0.63 20.85
CA THR A 535 12.76 -0.81 21.13
C THR A 535 13.32 0.33 21.97
N VAL A 536 12.98 1.59 21.63
CA VAL A 536 13.47 2.76 22.36
C VAL A 536 12.55 3.17 23.52
N GLY A 537 11.42 2.50 23.71
CA GLY A 537 10.45 2.84 24.75
C GLY A 537 9.75 4.18 24.53
N LYS A 538 9.60 4.60 23.27
CA LYS A 538 8.98 5.89 22.92
C LYS A 538 7.45 5.79 22.97
N LYS A 539 6.82 6.72 23.69
CA LYS A 539 5.36 6.75 23.82
C LYS A 539 4.68 7.07 22.49
N VAL A 540 3.60 6.36 22.23
CA VAL A 540 2.74 6.55 21.07
C VAL A 540 1.32 6.86 21.50
N ARG A 541 0.48 7.35 20.59
CA ARG A 541 -0.94 7.53 20.86
C ARG A 541 -1.66 6.19 20.95
N PHE A 542 -1.37 5.31 19.99
CA PHE A 542 -1.84 3.93 19.97
C PHE A 542 -0.76 3.04 19.34
N PRO A 543 -0.42 1.91 19.97
CA PRO A 543 0.54 0.98 19.39
C PRO A 543 -0.06 0.21 18.20
N PHE A 544 0.80 -0.37 17.38
CA PHE A 544 0.42 -1.36 16.38
C PHE A 544 -0.36 -2.50 17.03
N GLY A 545 -1.42 -2.96 16.38
CA GLY A 545 -2.28 -4.03 16.89
C GLY A 545 -3.28 -3.59 17.95
N TYR A 546 -3.35 -2.30 18.31
CA TYR A 546 -4.27 -1.79 19.32
C TYR A 546 -5.70 -1.70 18.80
N GLY A 547 -6.65 -2.04 19.65
CA GLY A 547 -8.07 -1.87 19.44
C GLY A 547 -8.86 -2.39 20.63
N LEU A 548 -9.87 -1.62 21.07
CA LEU A 548 -10.78 -1.98 22.16
C LEU A 548 -11.98 -2.79 21.66
N SER A 549 -12.66 -3.46 22.57
CA SER A 549 -13.90 -4.19 22.34
C SER A 549 -14.99 -3.72 23.29
N TYR A 550 -16.25 -4.12 23.08
CA TYR A 550 -17.33 -3.96 24.04
C TYR A 550 -17.37 -5.10 25.08
N THR A 551 -16.48 -6.09 24.94
CA THR A 551 -16.24 -7.14 25.93
C THR A 551 -14.79 -7.13 26.40
N THR A 552 -14.44 -8.03 27.30
CA THR A 552 -13.08 -8.19 27.83
C THR A 552 -12.61 -9.63 27.69
N PHE A 553 -11.30 -9.82 27.56
CA PHE A 553 -10.70 -11.13 27.39
C PHE A 553 -9.59 -11.37 28.41
N ALA A 554 -9.50 -12.60 28.90
CA ALA A 554 -8.42 -13.06 29.76
C ALA A 554 -7.61 -14.15 29.05
N TYR A 555 -6.30 -14.09 29.21
CA TYR A 555 -5.35 -15.04 28.64
C TYR A 555 -4.71 -15.88 29.75
N SER A 556 -4.51 -17.18 29.50
CA SER A 556 -3.94 -18.11 30.48
C SER A 556 -3.29 -19.31 29.80
N ASN A 557 -2.67 -20.18 30.61
CA ASN A 557 -2.19 -21.53 30.22
C ASN A 557 -1.23 -21.55 29.04
N LEU A 558 -0.23 -20.62 29.01
CA LEU A 558 0.78 -20.57 27.95
C LEU A 558 1.62 -21.87 28.00
N SER A 559 1.71 -22.54 26.88
CA SER A 559 2.67 -23.60 26.58
C SER A 559 3.43 -23.24 25.33
N VAL A 560 4.74 -23.37 25.37
CA VAL A 560 5.65 -23.10 24.25
C VAL A 560 6.41 -24.38 23.95
N ASP A 561 6.39 -24.84 22.71
CA ASP A 561 7.21 -25.92 22.24
C ASP A 561 7.88 -25.59 20.89
N LYS A 562 8.54 -26.56 20.27
CA LYS A 562 9.24 -26.37 18.99
C LYS A 562 8.30 -26.10 17.79
N ASP A 563 7.02 -26.44 17.91
CA ASP A 563 6.05 -26.37 16.82
C ASP A 563 5.20 -25.10 16.91
N GLY A 564 5.18 -24.43 18.09
CA GLY A 564 4.39 -23.20 18.26
C GLY A 564 4.07 -22.84 19.69
N VAL A 565 3.05 -21.99 19.84
CA VAL A 565 2.51 -21.59 21.14
C VAL A 565 1.05 -22.02 21.26
N THR A 566 0.70 -22.53 22.43
CA THR A 566 -0.69 -22.85 22.79
C THR A 566 -1.05 -22.11 24.07
N PHE A 567 -2.19 -21.46 24.09
CA PHE A 567 -2.72 -20.73 25.25
C PHE A 567 -4.24 -20.72 25.24
N THR A 568 -4.86 -20.26 26.33
CA THR A 568 -6.32 -20.17 26.46
C THR A 568 -6.74 -18.71 26.42
N ILE A 569 -7.79 -18.38 25.65
CA ILE A 569 -8.50 -17.11 25.72
C ILE A 569 -9.90 -17.33 26.22
N LYS A 570 -10.36 -16.51 27.18
CA LYS A 570 -11.69 -16.50 27.73
C LYS A 570 -12.34 -15.14 27.56
N ASN A 571 -13.58 -15.09 27.08
CA ASN A 571 -14.40 -13.89 27.13
C ASN A 571 -14.93 -13.71 28.57
N THR A 572 -14.50 -12.63 29.23
CA THR A 572 -14.83 -12.30 30.61
C THR A 572 -15.92 -11.23 30.74
N GLY A 573 -16.43 -10.71 29.62
CA GLY A 573 -17.53 -9.74 29.63
C GLY A 573 -18.87 -10.34 29.25
N ASP A 574 -19.85 -9.49 28.98
CA ASP A 574 -21.26 -9.83 28.87
C ASP A 574 -21.79 -9.96 27.44
N VAL A 575 -20.97 -9.67 26.44
CA VAL A 575 -21.33 -9.74 25.02
C VAL A 575 -20.35 -10.63 24.25
N GLU A 576 -20.84 -11.27 23.18
CA GLU A 576 -19.98 -11.98 22.25
C GLU A 576 -18.99 -11.01 21.61
N GLY A 577 -17.75 -11.41 21.52
CA GLY A 577 -16.70 -10.58 20.91
C GLY A 577 -15.60 -11.42 20.27
N THR A 578 -14.87 -10.78 19.39
CA THR A 578 -13.72 -11.38 18.71
C THR A 578 -12.45 -10.73 19.22
N GLU A 579 -11.49 -11.56 19.64
CA GLU A 579 -10.15 -11.16 20.04
C GLU A 579 -9.13 -11.57 18.97
N ILE A 580 -8.07 -10.76 18.85
CA ILE A 580 -6.94 -11.02 17.97
C ILE A 580 -5.69 -11.13 18.85
N ALA A 581 -5.25 -12.35 19.08
CA ALA A 581 -4.02 -12.65 19.79
C ALA A 581 -2.82 -12.51 18.84
N GLN A 582 -1.80 -11.78 19.26
CA GLN A 582 -0.63 -11.44 18.46
C GLN A 582 0.61 -12.11 19.06
N LEU A 583 1.30 -12.92 18.27
CA LEU A 583 2.55 -13.58 18.67
C LEU A 583 3.74 -12.73 18.28
N TYR A 584 4.50 -12.32 19.26
CA TYR A 584 5.76 -11.61 19.09
C TYR A 584 6.94 -12.46 19.54
N VAL A 585 8.04 -12.36 18.81
CA VAL A 585 9.30 -13.02 19.13
C VAL A 585 10.39 -11.98 19.28
N GLY A 586 11.22 -12.12 20.32
CA GLY A 586 12.35 -11.25 20.58
C GLY A 586 13.58 -12.05 21.02
N LYS A 587 14.76 -11.50 20.73
CA LYS A 587 16.03 -12.04 21.20
C LYS A 587 17.04 -10.91 21.37
N GLN A 588 17.72 -10.85 22.50
CA GLN A 588 18.91 -10.02 22.65
C GLN A 588 20.13 -10.74 22.06
N SER A 589 20.93 -9.99 21.33
CA SER A 589 22.18 -10.49 20.73
C SER A 589 23.27 -9.40 20.80
N GLU A 590 24.50 -9.81 20.96
CA GLU A 590 25.69 -8.93 20.94
C GLU A 590 26.28 -8.80 19.53
N THR A 591 25.84 -9.64 18.59
CA THR A 591 26.38 -9.72 17.23
C THR A 591 25.32 -9.54 16.14
N ILE A 592 24.05 -9.37 16.50
CA ILE A 592 22.94 -9.12 15.58
C ILE A 592 22.03 -8.07 16.22
N PHE A 593 21.99 -6.86 15.68
CA PHE A 593 21.01 -5.85 16.11
C PHE A 593 19.59 -6.26 15.68
N ARG A 594 18.62 -6.09 16.56
CA ARG A 594 17.20 -6.46 16.33
C ARG A 594 16.27 -5.52 17.06
N PRO A 595 15.05 -5.30 16.57
CA PRO A 595 13.97 -4.80 17.40
C PRO A 595 13.75 -5.71 18.62
N VAL A 596 13.31 -5.14 19.74
CA VAL A 596 13.05 -5.95 20.95
C VAL A 596 12.00 -7.02 20.75
N ARG A 597 11.12 -6.84 19.76
CA ARG A 597 10.10 -7.82 19.36
C ARG A 597 9.64 -7.61 17.94
N GLU A 598 9.22 -8.68 17.29
CA GLU A 598 8.68 -8.70 15.95
C GLU A 598 7.47 -9.62 15.89
N LEU A 599 6.42 -9.21 15.18
CA LEU A 599 5.24 -10.03 14.93
C LEU A 599 5.63 -11.25 14.09
N LYS A 600 5.27 -12.45 14.57
CA LYS A 600 5.58 -13.73 13.90
C LYS A 600 4.35 -14.65 13.79
N GLY A 601 3.18 -14.17 14.22
CA GLY A 601 1.92 -14.88 14.06
C GLY A 601 0.76 -14.13 14.71
N PHE A 602 -0.44 -14.52 14.36
CA PHE A 602 -1.66 -14.02 14.99
C PHE A 602 -2.79 -15.05 14.87
N ALA A 603 -3.78 -14.91 15.76
CA ALA A 603 -4.99 -15.74 15.71
C ALA A 603 -6.22 -14.90 16.06
N ARG A 604 -7.27 -15.03 15.26
CA ARG A 604 -8.56 -14.39 15.45
C ARG A 604 -9.55 -15.38 16.03
N VAL A 605 -10.17 -15.07 17.18
CA VAL A 605 -11.03 -15.98 17.93
C VAL A 605 -12.30 -15.27 18.39
N THR A 606 -13.46 -15.78 17.98
CA THR A 606 -14.77 -15.31 18.45
C THR A 606 -15.25 -16.16 19.61
N LEU A 607 -15.69 -15.52 20.70
CA LEU A 607 -16.10 -16.14 21.96
C LEU A 607 -17.41 -15.53 22.46
N ALA A 608 -18.38 -16.41 22.79
CA ALA A 608 -19.55 -16.03 23.54
C ALA A 608 -19.20 -15.61 24.98
N PRO A 609 -20.07 -14.87 25.70
CA PRO A 609 -19.85 -14.53 27.11
C PRO A 609 -19.52 -15.77 27.97
N GLY A 610 -18.40 -15.72 28.69
CA GLY A 610 -17.93 -16.82 29.55
C GLY A 610 -17.25 -17.97 28.79
N GLU A 611 -17.32 -18.02 27.46
CA GLU A 611 -16.68 -19.05 26.65
C GLU A 611 -15.15 -18.92 26.71
N GLU A 612 -14.47 -20.07 26.72
CA GLU A 612 -13.02 -20.14 26.60
C GLU A 612 -12.60 -21.12 25.49
N LYS A 613 -11.53 -20.78 24.77
CA LYS A 613 -10.94 -21.63 23.72
C LYS A 613 -9.45 -21.74 23.87
N SER A 614 -8.94 -22.92 23.60
CA SER A 614 -7.52 -23.16 23.38
C SER A 614 -7.17 -22.65 21.97
N VAL A 615 -6.13 -21.83 21.89
CA VAL A 615 -5.61 -21.22 20.66
C VAL A 615 -4.22 -21.71 20.44
N HIS A 616 -3.92 -22.11 19.21
CA HIS A 616 -2.57 -22.49 18.79
C HIS A 616 -2.10 -21.58 17.65
N ILE A 617 -0.88 -21.02 17.78
CA ILE A 617 -0.19 -20.30 16.71
C ILE A 617 1.09 -21.07 16.41
N ALA A 618 1.15 -21.65 15.22
CA ALA A 618 2.30 -22.42 14.78
C ALA A 618 3.50 -21.52 14.45
N PHE A 619 4.72 -22.01 14.72
CA PHE A 619 5.92 -21.42 14.18
C PHE A 619 6.10 -21.82 12.71
N ASP A 620 6.60 -20.90 11.92
CA ASP A 620 6.93 -21.11 10.51
C ASP A 620 8.43 -20.81 10.26
N ASP A 621 8.87 -20.93 9.01
CA ASP A 621 10.25 -20.64 8.59
C ASP A 621 10.66 -19.17 8.83
N LYS A 622 9.71 -18.27 9.08
CA LYS A 622 9.94 -16.83 9.29
C LYS A 622 10.04 -16.46 10.78
N THR A 623 9.71 -17.39 11.67
CA THR A 623 9.56 -17.11 13.11
C THR A 623 10.87 -16.66 13.76
N PHE A 624 11.97 -17.33 13.47
CA PHE A 624 13.26 -17.10 14.14
C PHE A 624 14.37 -16.58 13.23
N ARG A 625 14.12 -16.53 11.92
CA ARG A 625 15.12 -16.21 10.90
C ARG A 625 15.50 -14.73 10.91
N PHE A 626 16.72 -14.44 10.48
CA PHE A 626 17.21 -13.14 10.04
C PHE A 626 18.00 -13.33 8.75
N TYR A 627 18.18 -12.26 7.97
CA TYR A 627 18.99 -12.31 6.76
C TYR A 627 20.46 -12.00 7.09
N ASP A 628 21.35 -12.95 6.86
CA ASP A 628 22.77 -12.77 7.10
C ASP A 628 23.48 -12.37 5.80
N THR A 629 23.94 -11.12 5.74
CA THR A 629 24.63 -10.57 4.57
C THR A 629 26.02 -11.19 4.30
N ARG A 630 26.57 -11.92 5.26
CA ARG A 630 27.85 -12.65 5.08
C ARG A 630 27.67 -13.91 4.25
N THR A 631 26.56 -14.61 4.46
CA THR A 631 26.22 -15.85 3.76
C THR A 631 25.26 -15.61 2.59
N ASN A 632 24.65 -14.42 2.53
CA ASN A 632 23.57 -14.07 1.62
C ASN A 632 22.39 -15.05 1.68
N THR A 633 22.07 -15.53 2.89
CA THR A 633 20.95 -16.45 3.14
C THR A 633 20.21 -16.11 4.42
N TRP A 634 19.02 -16.71 4.55
CA TRP A 634 18.27 -16.70 5.80
C TRP A 634 18.91 -17.68 6.79
N GLU A 635 19.26 -17.16 7.97
CA GLU A 635 19.88 -17.90 9.06
C GLU A 635 19.06 -17.80 10.34
N VAL A 636 19.27 -18.71 11.27
CA VAL A 636 18.68 -18.69 12.61
C VAL A 636 19.82 -18.62 13.62
N GLU A 637 19.85 -17.60 14.46
CA GLU A 637 20.81 -17.48 15.55
C GLU A 637 20.46 -18.45 16.69
N SER A 638 21.39 -19.25 17.12
CA SER A 638 21.21 -20.18 18.25
C SER A 638 20.97 -19.44 19.57
N GLY A 639 20.17 -19.98 20.45
CA GLY A 639 19.99 -19.50 21.82
C GLY A 639 18.56 -19.29 22.26
N ASN A 640 18.40 -18.60 23.39
CA ASN A 640 17.09 -18.39 24.01
C ASN A 640 16.34 -17.22 23.37
N TYR A 641 15.12 -17.49 22.92
CA TYR A 641 14.18 -16.52 22.38
C TYR A 641 13.05 -16.26 23.38
N GLN A 642 12.67 -14.99 23.54
CA GLN A 642 11.44 -14.62 24.24
C GLN A 642 10.26 -14.82 23.29
N ILE A 643 9.25 -15.53 23.77
CA ILE A 643 8.01 -15.85 23.07
C ILE A 643 6.89 -15.13 23.81
N MET A 644 6.25 -14.17 23.16
CA MET A 644 5.33 -13.24 23.78
C MET A 644 3.98 -13.28 23.06
N VAL A 645 2.88 -13.39 23.81
CA VAL A 645 1.54 -13.22 23.27
C VAL A 645 0.99 -11.90 23.81
N GLY A 646 0.58 -11.00 22.91
CA GLY A 646 0.07 -9.68 23.25
C GLY A 646 -1.29 -9.40 22.65
N THR A 647 -1.95 -8.37 23.17
CA THR A 647 -3.16 -7.75 22.62
C THR A 647 -2.84 -6.65 21.62
N ASP A 648 -1.63 -6.14 21.67
CA ASP A 648 -1.01 -5.15 20.79
C ASP A 648 0.52 -5.17 20.98
N ALA A 649 1.27 -4.37 20.23
CA ALA A 649 2.75 -4.39 20.26
C ALA A 649 3.37 -3.94 21.60
N ASP A 650 2.65 -3.19 22.43
CA ASP A 650 3.13 -2.73 23.75
C ASP A 650 2.65 -3.62 24.89
N THR A 651 1.50 -4.28 24.77
CA THR A 651 0.83 -5.02 25.84
C THR A 651 1.04 -6.52 25.67
N MET A 652 2.09 -7.06 26.31
CA MET A 652 2.33 -8.51 26.36
C MET A 652 1.63 -9.12 27.58
N VAL A 653 0.68 -10.01 27.33
CA VAL A 653 -0.16 -10.66 28.38
C VAL A 653 0.36 -12.03 28.80
N LEU A 654 1.06 -12.73 27.95
CA LEU A 654 1.74 -13.99 28.25
C LEU A 654 3.17 -13.93 27.72
N VAL A 655 4.12 -14.40 28.52
CA VAL A 655 5.54 -14.44 28.17
C VAL A 655 6.12 -15.79 28.53
N GLY A 656 6.78 -16.41 27.57
CA GLY A 656 7.55 -17.63 27.71
C GLY A 656 8.90 -17.52 27.03
N SER A 657 9.59 -18.63 26.91
CA SER A 657 10.86 -18.68 26.19
C SER A 657 11.06 -20.04 25.52
N LEU A 658 11.92 -20.04 24.50
CA LEU A 658 12.30 -21.25 23.78
C LEU A 658 13.78 -21.20 23.47
N ASP A 659 14.50 -22.29 23.77
CA ASP A 659 15.86 -22.48 23.29
C ASP A 659 15.83 -23.06 21.89
N VAL A 660 16.35 -22.28 20.93
CA VAL A 660 16.36 -22.64 19.50
C VAL A 660 17.76 -23.08 19.10
N ALA A 661 17.85 -24.28 18.52
CA ALA A 661 19.06 -24.72 17.84
C ALA A 661 19.13 -24.04 16.48
N GLY A 662 19.91 -23.00 16.37
CA GLY A 662 20.03 -22.22 15.13
C GLY A 662 21.00 -22.79 14.14
N THR A 663 21.11 -22.14 12.99
CA THR A 663 22.09 -22.44 11.93
C THR A 663 23.42 -21.75 12.15
N VAL A 664 23.44 -20.64 12.92
CA VAL A 664 24.63 -19.89 13.29
C VAL A 664 24.66 -19.59 14.79
N ALA A 665 25.87 -19.52 15.36
CA ALA A 665 26.07 -19.15 16.77
C ALA A 665 26.10 -17.64 16.95
N GLU A 666 26.66 -16.90 16.00
CA GLU A 666 26.91 -15.45 16.06
C GLU A 666 26.63 -14.80 14.70
N GLY A 667 26.17 -13.55 14.75
CA GLY A 667 26.00 -12.70 13.55
C GLY A 667 27.31 -11.98 13.16
N GLY A 668 27.23 -11.14 12.15
CA GLY A 668 28.35 -10.42 11.57
C GLY A 668 28.44 -8.94 11.94
N TYR A 669 27.61 -8.46 12.85
CA TYR A 669 27.54 -7.04 13.18
C TYR A 669 28.32 -6.73 14.45
N SER A 670 29.01 -5.57 14.48
CA SER A 670 29.74 -5.07 15.65
C SER A 670 29.00 -3.94 16.33
N LYS A 671 28.78 -4.07 17.61
CA LYS A 671 28.14 -3.03 18.44
C LYS A 671 29.00 -1.77 18.58
N GLU A 672 30.33 -1.90 18.44
CA GLU A 672 31.24 -0.76 18.40
C GLU A 672 31.13 0.04 17.09
N ILE A 673 30.79 -0.65 15.97
CA ILE A 673 30.66 -0.03 14.63
C ILE A 673 29.26 0.49 14.38
N LEU A 674 28.23 -0.21 14.88
CA LEU A 674 26.82 0.07 14.67
C LEU A 674 26.08 0.34 16.00
N PRO A 675 26.56 1.25 16.88
CA PRO A 675 26.01 1.42 18.22
C PRO A 675 24.55 1.87 18.21
N GLU A 676 24.16 2.72 17.27
CA GLU A 676 22.80 3.26 17.20
C GLU A 676 21.80 2.22 16.68
N TYR A 677 22.21 1.34 15.78
CA TYR A 677 21.38 0.20 15.37
C TYR A 677 21.20 -0.84 16.47
N PHE A 678 22.22 -1.10 17.30
CA PHE A 678 22.08 -1.97 18.47
C PHE A 678 21.23 -1.36 19.59
N SER A 679 21.22 -0.03 19.72
CA SER A 679 20.40 0.69 20.69
C SER A 679 18.99 0.98 20.19
N GLY A 680 18.75 0.95 18.89
CA GLY A 680 17.53 1.39 18.22
C GLY A 680 17.37 2.92 18.12
N LYS A 681 18.37 3.71 18.55
CA LYS A 681 18.34 5.19 18.49
C LYS A 681 18.70 5.72 17.11
N ILE A 682 17.97 5.28 16.14
CA ILE A 682 18.25 5.51 14.72
C ILE A 682 18.22 6.98 14.31
N GLU A 683 17.65 7.85 15.10
CA GLU A 683 17.70 9.31 14.92
C GLU A 683 19.12 9.88 15.01
N ASN A 684 20.06 9.13 15.63
CA ASN A 684 21.46 9.53 15.78
C ASN A 684 22.40 8.92 14.75
N VAL A 685 21.89 8.07 13.84
CA VAL A 685 22.70 7.38 12.83
C VAL A 685 23.37 8.40 11.91
N ASP A 686 24.71 8.42 11.91
CA ASP A 686 25.51 9.27 11.05
C ASP A 686 25.86 8.60 9.69
N ASP A 687 26.57 9.33 8.85
CA ASP A 687 26.96 8.81 7.52
C ASP A 687 27.97 7.67 7.59
N ILE A 688 28.79 7.61 8.65
CA ILE A 688 29.79 6.57 8.84
C ILE A 688 29.07 5.26 9.19
N GLU A 689 28.21 5.30 10.19
CA GLU A 689 27.46 4.13 10.65
C GLU A 689 26.51 3.60 9.56
N TYR A 690 25.80 4.50 8.85
CA TYR A 690 24.93 4.09 7.77
C TYR A 690 25.70 3.47 6.59
N ARG A 691 26.86 4.01 6.24
CA ARG A 691 27.72 3.47 5.18
C ARG A 691 28.22 2.06 5.53
N GLU A 692 28.59 1.83 6.79
CA GLU A 692 28.99 0.50 7.25
C GLU A 692 27.85 -0.51 7.15
N LEU A 693 26.62 -0.12 7.54
CA LEU A 693 25.45 -0.98 7.38
C LEU A 693 25.11 -1.21 5.90
N TYR A 694 25.12 -0.15 5.10
CA TYR A 694 24.79 -0.19 3.67
C TYR A 694 25.82 -0.97 2.85
N GLY A 695 27.07 -1.02 3.33
CA GLY A 695 28.18 -1.74 2.69
C GLY A 695 28.68 -1.10 1.38
N ARG A 696 28.29 0.15 1.10
CA ARG A 696 28.66 0.93 -0.10
C ARG A 696 28.74 2.41 0.24
N GLU A 697 29.32 3.21 -0.68
CA GLU A 697 29.24 4.66 -0.55
C GLU A 697 27.80 5.14 -0.68
N ILE A 698 27.38 6.04 0.22
CA ILE A 698 26.04 6.65 0.18
C ILE A 698 25.95 7.56 -1.04
N PRO A 699 24.97 7.39 -1.94
CA PRO A 699 24.81 8.28 -3.08
C PRO A 699 24.57 9.72 -2.62
N ASP A 700 25.23 10.69 -3.25
CA ASP A 700 24.87 12.09 -3.05
C ASP A 700 23.50 12.35 -3.70
N GLY A 701 22.46 12.28 -2.89
CA GLY A 701 21.06 12.48 -3.31
C GLY A 701 20.69 13.95 -3.51
N SER A 702 21.61 14.90 -3.31
CA SER A 702 21.35 16.31 -3.53
C SER A 702 21.35 16.67 -5.02
N TRP A 703 20.74 17.80 -5.34
CA TRP A 703 20.75 18.27 -6.71
C TRP A 703 22.16 18.73 -7.10
N SER A 704 22.66 18.18 -8.20
CA SER A 704 23.92 18.62 -8.80
C SER A 704 23.88 18.50 -10.32
N GLY A 705 24.55 19.44 -11.03
CA GLY A 705 24.75 19.37 -12.48
C GLY A 705 23.54 19.78 -13.32
N GLU A 706 23.33 19.07 -14.41
CA GLU A 706 22.32 19.34 -15.43
C GLU A 706 21.13 18.39 -15.30
N ILE A 707 19.98 18.82 -15.85
CA ILE A 707 18.78 17.98 -15.98
C ILE A 707 19.11 16.72 -16.79
N GLN A 708 18.72 15.58 -16.28
CA GLN A 708 18.85 14.28 -16.94
C GLN A 708 17.49 13.75 -17.38
N MET A 709 17.48 12.72 -18.23
CA MET A 709 16.25 12.08 -18.73
C MET A 709 15.38 11.48 -17.62
N ASN A 710 16.01 11.05 -16.54
CA ASN A 710 15.35 10.43 -15.41
C ASN A 710 14.98 11.43 -14.30
N ASP A 711 15.34 12.70 -14.42
CA ASP A 711 14.90 13.72 -13.47
C ASP A 711 13.41 14.02 -13.67
N ALA A 712 12.69 14.21 -12.57
CA ALA A 712 11.28 14.53 -12.58
C ALA A 712 11.01 15.94 -13.11
N VAL A 713 9.86 16.14 -13.72
CA VAL A 713 9.45 17.46 -14.26
C VAL A 713 9.44 18.54 -13.18
N CYS A 714 9.14 18.22 -11.93
CA CYS A 714 9.25 19.19 -10.82
C CYS A 714 10.69 19.71 -10.63
N GLN A 715 11.71 18.97 -11.04
CA GLN A 715 13.12 19.37 -10.95
C GLN A 715 13.56 20.28 -12.10
N LEU A 716 12.72 20.51 -13.11
CA LEU A 716 12.99 21.50 -14.18
C LEU A 716 13.20 22.92 -13.64
N TYR A 717 12.78 23.16 -12.41
CA TYR A 717 13.09 24.39 -11.67
C TYR A 717 14.61 24.67 -11.61
N TYR A 718 15.43 23.63 -11.44
CA TYR A 718 16.89 23.72 -11.36
C TYR A 718 17.56 23.91 -12.75
N GLY A 719 16.85 23.60 -13.83
CA GLY A 719 17.39 23.70 -15.19
C GLY A 719 17.73 25.13 -15.60
N LYS A 720 18.71 25.30 -16.48
CA LYS A 720 19.13 26.61 -17.04
C LYS A 720 18.15 27.11 -18.10
N GLY A 721 17.31 26.22 -18.69
CA GLY A 721 16.41 26.55 -19.78
C GLY A 721 15.12 27.24 -19.33
N ILE A 722 14.73 28.36 -20.00
CA ILE A 722 13.50 29.07 -19.64
C ILE A 722 12.23 28.25 -19.90
N PHE A 723 12.25 27.38 -20.92
CA PHE A 723 11.08 26.54 -21.24
C PHE A 723 10.75 25.55 -20.12
N GLY A 724 11.77 24.89 -19.54
CA GLY A 724 11.60 23.99 -18.40
C GLY A 724 11.02 24.73 -17.19
N LYS A 725 11.53 25.94 -16.90
CA LYS A 725 11.03 26.77 -15.80
C LYS A 725 9.60 27.26 -16.01
N LEU A 726 9.22 27.61 -17.24
CA LEU A 726 7.85 27.98 -17.58
C LEU A 726 6.90 26.80 -17.43
N PHE A 727 7.28 25.63 -17.91
CA PHE A 727 6.47 24.41 -17.79
C PHE A 727 6.27 24.04 -16.33
N TYR A 728 7.33 24.02 -15.52
CA TYR A 728 7.25 23.88 -14.07
C TYR A 728 6.29 24.89 -13.45
N GLY A 729 6.41 26.18 -13.82
CA GLY A 729 5.55 27.26 -13.31
C GLY A 729 4.07 27.01 -13.59
N VAL A 730 3.74 26.58 -14.80
CA VAL A 730 2.35 26.21 -15.17
C VAL A 730 1.82 25.08 -14.29
N LEU A 731 2.58 24.00 -14.14
CA LEU A 731 2.16 22.88 -13.29
C LEU A 731 1.95 23.31 -11.83
N ARG A 732 2.84 24.16 -11.30
CA ARG A 732 2.69 24.72 -9.93
C ARG A 732 1.42 25.55 -9.76
N ILE A 733 1.06 26.35 -10.75
CA ILE A 733 -0.19 27.13 -10.75
C ILE A 733 -1.39 26.18 -10.76
N LEU A 734 -1.37 25.16 -11.63
CA LEU A 734 -2.45 24.17 -11.71
C LEU A 734 -2.60 23.37 -10.42
N LEU A 735 -1.50 23.01 -9.75
CA LEU A 735 -1.54 22.36 -8.43
C LEU A 735 -2.19 23.26 -7.38
N LYS A 736 -1.81 24.55 -7.32
CA LYS A 736 -2.44 25.51 -6.40
C LYS A 736 -3.94 25.70 -6.67
N ILE A 737 -4.35 25.68 -7.93
CA ILE A 737 -5.79 25.73 -8.29
C ILE A 737 -6.50 24.46 -7.78
N SER A 738 -5.88 23.31 -7.96
CA SER A 738 -6.38 22.03 -7.46
C SER A 738 -6.55 22.02 -5.94
N GLU A 739 -5.54 22.46 -5.21
CA GLU A 739 -5.60 22.67 -3.75
C GLU A 739 -6.74 23.62 -3.37
N TRP A 740 -6.87 24.74 -4.10
CA TRP A 740 -7.95 25.70 -3.86
C TRP A 740 -9.35 25.12 -4.14
N GLN A 741 -9.49 24.24 -5.14
CA GLN A 741 -10.75 23.56 -5.45
C GLN A 741 -11.07 22.43 -4.45
N GLY A 742 -10.10 21.96 -3.65
CA GLY A 742 -10.28 20.86 -2.71
C GLY A 742 -10.36 19.49 -3.38
N LYS A 743 -9.83 19.35 -4.60
CA LYS A 743 -9.77 18.08 -5.34
C LYS A 743 -8.40 17.91 -5.97
N PRO A 744 -7.72 16.77 -5.75
CA PRO A 744 -6.43 16.53 -6.39
C PRO A 744 -6.62 16.41 -7.91
N ASN A 745 -5.76 17.10 -8.65
CA ASN A 745 -5.69 16.92 -10.09
C ASN A 745 -4.62 15.87 -10.40
N LEU A 746 -5.05 14.64 -10.55
CA LEU A 746 -4.17 13.47 -10.73
C LEU A 746 -3.28 13.60 -11.96
N ASN A 747 -3.78 14.17 -13.07
CA ASN A 747 -2.98 14.43 -14.26
C ASN A 747 -1.81 15.39 -13.98
N VAL A 748 -2.08 16.47 -13.25
CA VAL A 748 -1.06 17.46 -12.91
C VAL A 748 -0.05 16.85 -11.93
N LEU A 749 -0.49 16.11 -10.91
CA LEU A 749 0.36 15.41 -9.95
C LEU A 749 1.26 14.37 -10.65
N PHE A 750 0.68 13.58 -11.55
CA PHE A 750 1.41 12.59 -12.31
C PHE A 750 2.50 13.26 -13.19
N ASN A 751 2.12 14.27 -13.97
CA ASN A 751 3.07 15.01 -14.79
C ASN A 751 4.15 15.73 -13.97
N TYR A 752 3.81 16.23 -12.79
CA TYR A 752 4.75 16.91 -11.89
C TYR A 752 5.86 15.98 -11.37
N ASN A 753 5.51 14.74 -11.05
CA ASN A 753 6.42 13.72 -10.51
C ASN A 753 7.05 12.82 -11.59
N MET A 754 6.56 12.86 -12.83
CA MET A 754 7.02 12.02 -13.92
C MET A 754 8.40 12.46 -14.42
N PRO A 755 9.34 11.54 -14.71
CA PRO A 755 10.59 11.89 -15.38
C PRO A 755 10.37 12.28 -16.84
N ILE A 756 11.33 13.04 -17.42
CA ILE A 756 11.22 13.49 -18.81
C ILE A 756 11.07 12.32 -19.78
N ARG A 757 11.78 11.19 -19.55
CA ARG A 757 11.63 9.96 -20.34
C ARG A 757 10.21 9.38 -20.31
N GLY A 758 9.47 9.63 -19.22
CA GLY A 758 8.11 9.12 -19.05
C GLY A 758 7.16 9.55 -20.17
N TYR A 759 7.38 10.72 -20.77
CA TYR A 759 6.60 11.15 -21.94
C TYR A 759 6.76 10.19 -23.13
N ALA A 760 7.97 9.61 -23.33
CA ALA A 760 8.18 8.63 -24.38
C ALA A 760 7.50 7.28 -24.07
N LYS A 761 7.33 6.96 -22.80
CA LYS A 761 6.72 5.69 -22.35
C LYS A 761 5.19 5.75 -22.27
N MET A 762 4.61 6.93 -21.97
CA MET A 762 3.19 7.09 -21.66
C MET A 762 2.34 7.57 -22.83
N THR A 763 2.95 7.99 -23.96
CA THR A 763 2.21 8.60 -25.08
C THR A 763 1.97 7.66 -26.27
N GLY A 764 2.13 6.34 -26.08
CA GLY A 764 1.90 5.34 -27.14
C GLY A 764 2.74 5.58 -28.42
N GLY A 765 3.98 6.13 -28.24
CA GLY A 765 4.88 6.46 -29.36
C GLY A 765 4.68 7.86 -29.94
N PHE A 766 3.78 8.69 -29.37
CA PHE A 766 3.61 10.08 -29.83
C PHE A 766 4.85 10.92 -29.53
N VAL A 767 5.42 10.83 -28.36
CA VAL A 767 6.73 11.35 -28.01
C VAL A 767 7.74 10.21 -28.10
N THR A 768 8.82 10.41 -28.88
CA THR A 768 9.89 9.41 -28.95
C THR A 768 10.96 9.68 -27.90
N MET A 769 11.82 8.70 -27.61
CA MET A 769 12.93 8.88 -26.69
C MET A 769 13.91 9.96 -27.18
N GLU A 770 14.10 10.08 -28.50
CA GLU A 770 14.91 11.18 -29.10
C GLU A 770 14.28 12.56 -28.86
N MET A 771 12.93 12.66 -28.94
CA MET A 771 12.24 13.90 -28.59
C MET A 771 12.39 14.24 -27.10
N ALA A 772 12.33 13.27 -26.22
CA ALA A 772 12.57 13.46 -24.80
C ALA A 772 14.02 13.92 -24.51
N ARG A 773 15.03 13.37 -25.21
CA ARG A 773 16.41 13.86 -25.15
C ARG A 773 16.53 15.31 -25.61
N ALA A 774 15.86 15.68 -26.69
CA ALA A 774 15.85 17.06 -27.17
C ALA A 774 15.21 18.03 -26.16
N LEU A 775 14.13 17.60 -25.47
CA LEU A 775 13.51 18.37 -24.38
C LEU A 775 14.47 18.55 -23.20
N THR A 776 15.25 17.53 -22.86
CA THR A 776 16.29 17.60 -21.81
C THR A 776 17.38 18.59 -22.17
N GLU A 777 17.86 18.58 -23.43
CA GLU A 777 18.82 19.59 -23.94
C GLU A 777 18.27 21.03 -23.83
N MET A 778 16.99 21.22 -24.16
CA MET A 778 16.31 22.52 -24.04
C MET A 778 16.17 22.94 -22.57
N ALA A 779 15.87 22.00 -21.65
CA ALA A 779 15.78 22.25 -20.22
C ALA A 779 17.14 22.69 -19.63
N ASN A 780 18.25 22.22 -20.21
CA ASN A 780 19.62 22.61 -19.85
C ASN A 780 20.10 23.92 -20.50
N GLY A 781 19.25 24.60 -21.30
CA GLY A 781 19.54 25.88 -21.90
C GLY A 781 20.11 25.80 -23.34
N HIS A 782 20.30 24.57 -23.89
CA HIS A 782 20.78 24.38 -25.27
C HIS A 782 19.63 24.56 -26.28
N ARG A 783 19.04 25.76 -26.33
CA ARG A 783 17.80 26.04 -27.07
C ARG A 783 17.89 25.72 -28.57
N ILE A 784 18.92 26.22 -29.28
CA ILE A 784 19.05 26.04 -30.73
C ILE A 784 19.31 24.57 -31.04
N LYS A 785 20.23 23.93 -30.32
CA LYS A 785 20.58 22.51 -30.51
C LYS A 785 19.37 21.62 -30.20
N GLY A 786 18.72 21.83 -29.05
CA GLY A 786 17.56 21.04 -28.63
C GLY A 786 16.35 21.22 -29.54
N THR A 787 16.06 22.45 -30.04
CA THR A 787 14.99 22.66 -31.02
C THR A 787 15.29 21.99 -32.35
N ALA A 788 16.50 22.09 -32.86
CA ALA A 788 16.91 21.40 -34.08
C ALA A 788 16.85 19.87 -33.94
N HIS A 789 17.22 19.34 -32.76
CA HIS A 789 17.12 17.94 -32.45
C HIS A 789 15.65 17.51 -32.37
N LEU A 790 14.79 18.27 -31.69
CA LEU A 790 13.34 17.99 -31.57
C LEU A 790 12.66 17.91 -32.95
N ILE A 791 12.96 18.89 -33.86
CA ILE A 791 12.41 18.89 -35.21
C ILE A 791 12.89 17.64 -35.98
N ARG A 792 14.19 17.31 -35.92
CA ARG A 792 14.70 16.09 -36.56
C ARG A 792 14.05 14.83 -36.07
N ALA A 793 13.89 14.71 -34.74
CA ALA A 793 13.24 13.58 -34.10
C ALA A 793 11.74 13.47 -34.48
N ALA A 794 11.06 14.62 -34.61
CA ALA A 794 9.65 14.65 -35.01
C ALA A 794 9.46 14.27 -36.50
N VAL A 795 10.40 14.65 -37.38
CA VAL A 795 10.35 14.32 -38.81
C VAL A 795 10.73 12.85 -39.08
N LYS A 796 11.66 12.28 -38.30
CA LYS A 796 12.06 10.84 -38.39
C LYS A 796 11.08 9.88 -37.71
N ARG A 797 9.88 10.34 -37.45
CA ARG A 797 8.83 9.58 -36.78
C ARG A 797 8.26 8.56 -37.78
N ASP A 798 8.80 7.34 -37.77
CA ASP A 798 8.28 6.17 -38.50
C ASP A 798 7.67 5.14 -37.55
#